data_f21933176fc5861d9d53975aa44ec51b
#
_entry.id   f21933176fc5861d9d53975aa44ec51b
#
_cell.length_a   1.000
_cell.length_b   1.000
_cell.length_c   1.000
_cell.angle_alpha   90.00
_cell.angle_beta   90.00
_cell.angle_gamma   90.00
#
_symmetry.space_group_name_H-M   'P 1'
#
loop_
_entity.id
_entity.type
_entity.pdbx_description
1 polymer ?
#
loop_
_entity_poly.entity_id
_entity_poly.type
_entity_poly.pdbx_seq_one_letter_code
_entity_poly.pdbx_strand_id
1 'polypeptide(L)'
;MPSRTSFDPGTGPCIISIAALFTRSHPYIYMASHAHRIEVHYSCDPRLQMRTERFRSLGIPLRELHLVDIYTIATSKRDFSPEELSQIGAQLSNPVVQRYSVDRPTEADFDHAIEVGFLPGVTDNVGATARQTIEDYFGFQFGEGEAVFSSQLYLAAGDLTPESLEKLAGALANPLINRIHIKSREEYGKKGMDAVTPFVHLDDPQAAGAVGLDLSDADLARIGKEGILDPRTGERRGPLALDLAQLHAIRDYFRGLGRMPTDVEIESLAQTWSEHCKHTIFASAMDDDVPRGLYKTCIQAATNAIRKKRGDADICVSVFTDNSGAIIFDDEHLVTCKVETHNSPSALDPFGGALTGIVGVNRDTIGFGLGAKPCINIYGYCTGDPDTEPALFRGKNRENPILSPRRIFEGVISGVGIGGNCSGIPTPQGWCYFHDRYVGKPLVFAGTVGVMPRAHNGRLLHEKQALPGDLIVMVGGRVGKDGIHGATFSSEALDPASPVTAVQIGDPITQKKFSDVIVREARDLDLYRSITDNGAGGLSCSVAEMAKESGGCHVLLDRVPLKYPGMAPWEIWISESQERMTLAVPEEKIEAFMDLMKRRDVEATVIGTFTDTGRCVVEYDGTTVMDIDLDFLHDGLPEKHLRTLPVETAYPEPDFPCPDRLDDLLLAMLARKNICSKEFISTRYDHTVQGGHVFGPVQGSGRVQTAATLTKVVPGSMKGVGLSQGIFPTYSEIDPYRMAIAAIDLAIRGLIAIGIPLDAVALLDNFCWCSSDEPERLWQLKRAAFGCRDGAVAFGTPYISGKDSMYNDFSGFDADSRPVKVSVPPTLLITSIGIHPDVTTAVSMDAKFEGDLAYVVGETGEELGGSEYLAHIGIEGGVVPPLDIEAAKMRYEKMTGAIAKGLIASAFPVAHGGLLIALAKVAIAGKIGMDLAMPGGMRPDRYLFSESPGRFVVTVAPSDREAFEMTFGDGAHLLGRVGGATFRISAGKTLIEQPIRAMETAYKAPFGGY
;
A
#
# COMPACT_ATOMS: atom_id res chain seq x y z
N MET A 1 11.18 26.74 -52.80
CA MET A 1 11.15 25.51 -53.59
C MET A 1 12.46 24.78 -53.42
N PRO A 2 12.46 23.62 -52.83
CA PRO A 2 13.23 22.50 -53.35
C PRO A 2 12.38 21.24 -53.48
N SER A 3 12.68 20.53 -54.48
CA SER A 3 12.42 19.25 -55.08
C SER A 3 11.67 18.17 -54.27
N ARG A 4 10.59 17.69 -54.85
CA ARG A 4 9.87 16.43 -54.59
C ARG A 4 10.80 15.26 -54.85
N THR A 5 10.97 14.37 -53.83
CA THR A 5 11.40 13.00 -54.03
C THR A 5 10.19 12.08 -53.82
N SER A 6 10.03 11.20 -54.76
CA SER A 6 8.97 10.22 -54.96
C SER A 6 8.92 9.23 -53.83
N PHE A 7 7.72 8.97 -53.24
CA PHE A 7 7.40 7.85 -52.37
C PHE A 7 7.14 6.62 -53.21
N ASP A 8 7.84 5.54 -52.89
CA ASP A 8 7.61 4.18 -53.37
C ASP A 8 6.61 3.47 -52.41
N PRO A 9 5.45 2.96 -52.86
CA PRO A 9 4.45 2.31 -52.02
C PRO A 9 4.71 0.79 -51.96
N GLY A 10 5.73 0.41 -51.19
CA GLY A 10 6.09 -1.03 -51.11
C GLY A 10 6.81 -1.48 -49.83
N THR A 11 6.49 -0.91 -48.67
CA THR A 11 6.95 -1.50 -47.39
C THR A 11 5.83 -1.45 -46.38
N GLY A 12 5.52 -2.62 -45.81
CA GLY A 12 4.49 -2.85 -44.80
C GLY A 12 4.66 -2.03 -43.53
N PRO A 13 3.74 -2.14 -42.56
CA PRO A 13 3.66 -1.24 -41.41
C PRO A 13 5.00 -1.20 -40.64
N CYS A 14 5.54 0.01 -40.50
CA CYS A 14 6.74 0.29 -39.74
C CYS A 14 6.46 -0.10 -38.27
N ILE A 15 6.90 -1.28 -37.86
CA ILE A 15 6.92 -1.70 -36.47
C ILE A 15 8.00 -0.84 -35.80
N ILE A 16 7.58 0.13 -35.02
CA ILE A 16 8.52 0.82 -34.09
C ILE A 16 8.95 -0.21 -33.07
N SER A 17 10.14 -0.73 -33.25
CA SER A 17 10.73 -1.75 -32.37
C SER A 17 10.77 -1.25 -30.93
N ILE A 18 10.32 -2.05 -29.97
CA ILE A 18 10.49 -1.81 -28.52
C ILE A 18 11.99 -1.64 -28.19
N ALA A 19 12.88 -2.25 -28.95
CA ALA A 19 14.31 -1.99 -28.90
C ALA A 19 14.61 -0.48 -29.07
N ALA A 20 13.84 0.27 -29.88
CA ALA A 20 13.99 1.72 -30.01
C ALA A 20 13.48 2.51 -28.79
N LEU A 21 12.54 1.97 -28.03
CA LEU A 21 12.10 2.54 -26.72
C LEU A 21 13.16 2.32 -25.62
N PHE A 22 13.88 1.22 -25.68
CA PHE A 22 14.94 0.87 -24.73
C PHE A 22 16.34 1.35 -25.15
N THR A 23 16.54 1.69 -26.43
CA THR A 23 17.81 2.19 -26.98
C THR A 23 17.84 3.71 -27.17
N ARG A 24 16.88 4.48 -26.64
CA ARG A 24 17.12 5.90 -26.48
C ARG A 24 18.42 6.04 -25.70
N SER A 25 19.46 6.50 -26.39
CA SER A 25 20.75 6.87 -25.80
C SER A 25 20.45 7.93 -24.73
N HIS A 26 20.21 7.50 -23.50
CA HIS A 26 20.23 8.39 -22.36
C HIS A 26 21.67 8.90 -22.25
N PRO A 27 21.91 10.23 -22.27
CA PRO A 27 23.25 10.81 -22.25
C PRO A 27 24.06 10.50 -20.97
N TYR A 28 23.54 9.65 -20.09
CA TYR A 28 24.01 9.40 -18.73
C TYR A 28 24.56 7.98 -18.46
N ILE A 29 24.77 7.16 -19.48
CA ILE A 29 25.39 5.84 -19.28
C ILE A 29 26.90 5.96 -19.51
N TYR A 30 27.66 5.97 -18.42
CA TYR A 30 29.13 5.93 -18.48
C TYR A 30 29.66 4.50 -18.32
N MET A 31 30.69 4.16 -19.09
CA MET A 31 31.53 3.02 -18.76
C MET A 31 32.65 3.52 -17.85
N ALA A 32 32.70 3.03 -16.61
CA ALA A 32 33.81 3.32 -15.72
C ALA A 32 35.12 2.82 -16.34
N SER A 33 36.24 3.50 -16.09
CA SER A 33 37.57 3.10 -16.58
C SER A 33 38.03 1.74 -16.02
N HIS A 34 37.49 1.34 -14.87
CA HIS A 34 37.70 0.06 -14.22
C HIS A 34 36.38 -0.45 -13.64
N ALA A 35 35.76 -1.42 -14.31
CA ALA A 35 34.55 -2.09 -13.83
C ALA A 35 34.77 -3.61 -13.87
N HIS A 36 34.57 -4.26 -12.73
CA HIS A 36 34.60 -5.71 -12.62
C HIS A 36 33.18 -6.25 -12.56
N ARG A 37 32.97 -7.42 -13.20
CA ARG A 37 31.68 -8.08 -13.28
C ARG A 37 31.74 -9.43 -12.56
N ILE A 38 30.89 -9.61 -11.57
CA ILE A 38 30.69 -10.87 -10.86
C ILE A 38 29.34 -11.42 -11.27
N GLU A 39 29.34 -12.63 -11.82
CA GLU A 39 28.13 -13.36 -12.24
C GLU A 39 27.86 -14.49 -11.24
N VAL A 40 26.71 -14.52 -10.62
CA VAL A 40 26.29 -15.51 -9.64
C VAL A 40 25.07 -16.27 -10.15
N HIS A 41 25.17 -17.59 -10.24
CA HIS A 41 24.08 -18.44 -10.73
C HIS A 41 23.84 -19.64 -9.83
N TYR A 42 22.60 -20.11 -9.79
CA TYR A 42 22.25 -21.31 -9.05
C TYR A 42 22.65 -22.57 -9.80
N SER A 43 23.17 -23.59 -9.08
CA SER A 43 23.41 -24.92 -9.64
C SER A 43 22.10 -25.61 -10.07
N CYS A 44 21.00 -25.32 -9.38
CA CYS A 44 19.63 -25.68 -9.74
C CYS A 44 18.72 -24.57 -9.22
N ASP A 45 18.13 -23.78 -10.10
CA ASP A 45 17.26 -22.67 -9.69
C ASP A 45 15.78 -23.09 -9.72
N PRO A 46 15.14 -23.29 -8.56
CA PRO A 46 13.73 -23.72 -8.50
C PRO A 46 12.75 -22.67 -9.04
N ARG A 47 13.17 -21.40 -9.16
CA ARG A 47 12.35 -20.30 -9.69
C ARG A 47 12.14 -20.41 -11.20
N LEU A 48 13.06 -21.09 -11.91
CA LEU A 48 13.12 -21.09 -13.37
C LEU A 48 12.03 -21.92 -14.02
N GLN A 49 11.67 -23.05 -13.43
CA GLN A 49 10.62 -23.91 -13.98
C GLN A 49 9.29 -23.15 -14.06
N MET A 50 8.86 -22.56 -12.96
CA MET A 50 7.62 -21.75 -12.91
C MET A 50 7.67 -20.56 -13.88
N ARG A 51 8.80 -19.84 -13.95
CA ARG A 51 8.98 -18.72 -14.89
C ARG A 51 8.92 -19.16 -16.33
N THR A 52 9.57 -20.27 -16.69
CA THR A 52 9.57 -20.82 -18.04
C THR A 52 8.16 -21.25 -18.46
N GLU A 53 7.44 -21.98 -17.59
CA GLU A 53 6.06 -22.37 -17.83
C GLU A 53 5.15 -21.16 -18.01
N ARG A 54 5.34 -20.14 -17.20
CA ARG A 54 4.61 -18.88 -17.31
C ARG A 54 4.85 -18.18 -18.65
N PHE A 55 6.08 -18.03 -19.10
CA PHE A 55 6.38 -17.40 -20.39
C PHE A 55 5.81 -18.21 -21.55
N ARG A 56 5.82 -19.54 -21.46
CA ARG A 56 5.15 -20.41 -22.43
C ARG A 56 3.64 -20.16 -22.47
N SER A 57 3.00 -19.95 -21.31
CA SER A 57 1.57 -19.65 -21.27
C SER A 57 1.21 -18.30 -21.91
N LEU A 58 2.17 -17.37 -22.00
CA LEU A 58 2.04 -16.10 -22.72
C LEU A 58 2.31 -16.25 -24.23
N GLY A 59 2.48 -17.47 -24.73
CA GLY A 59 2.73 -17.76 -26.14
C GLY A 59 4.18 -17.50 -26.59
N ILE A 60 5.14 -17.40 -25.64
CA ILE A 60 6.56 -17.24 -25.93
C ILE A 60 7.17 -18.65 -26.11
N PRO A 61 7.74 -18.98 -27.27
CA PRO A 61 8.26 -20.33 -27.57
C PRO A 61 9.62 -20.57 -26.88
N LEU A 62 9.61 -20.57 -25.56
CA LEU A 62 10.79 -20.74 -24.72
C LEU A 62 11.01 -22.22 -24.41
N ARG A 63 12.21 -22.74 -24.73
CA ARG A 63 12.62 -24.11 -24.39
C ARG A 63 13.20 -24.17 -22.99
N GLU A 64 14.10 -23.26 -22.67
CA GLU A 64 14.83 -23.18 -21.40
C GLU A 64 15.19 -21.74 -21.05
N LEU A 65 15.30 -21.45 -19.78
CA LEU A 65 15.70 -20.16 -19.26
C LEU A 65 16.72 -20.37 -18.13
N HIS A 66 17.84 -19.65 -18.16
CA HIS A 66 18.78 -19.55 -17.04
C HIS A 66 18.77 -18.14 -16.50
N LEU A 67 18.93 -18.00 -15.19
CA LEU A 67 19.02 -16.71 -14.50
C LEU A 67 20.36 -16.59 -13.81
N VAL A 68 21.01 -15.45 -14.02
CA VAL A 68 22.30 -15.09 -13.42
C VAL A 68 22.14 -13.74 -12.75
N ASP A 69 22.44 -13.65 -11.46
CA ASP A 69 22.48 -12.40 -10.72
C ASP A 69 23.85 -11.75 -10.96
N ILE A 70 23.85 -10.47 -11.32
CA ILE A 70 25.06 -9.75 -11.75
C ILE A 70 25.38 -8.65 -10.74
N TYR A 71 26.64 -8.54 -10.38
CA TYR A 71 27.19 -7.43 -9.61
C TYR A 71 28.29 -6.75 -10.41
N THR A 72 28.09 -5.49 -10.77
CA THR A 72 29.10 -4.67 -11.47
C THR A 72 29.74 -3.72 -10.47
N ILE A 73 31.02 -3.93 -10.18
CA ILE A 73 31.81 -3.15 -9.22
C ILE A 73 32.56 -2.09 -9.99
N ALA A 74 32.23 -0.84 -9.80
CA ALA A 74 32.87 0.31 -10.41
C ALA A 74 33.78 1.00 -9.41
N THR A 75 35.07 1.09 -9.71
CA THR A 75 36.07 1.74 -8.88
C THR A 75 36.87 2.76 -9.68
N SER A 76 37.33 3.80 -9.02
CA SER A 76 38.16 4.86 -9.61
C SER A 76 39.56 4.97 -8.98
N LYS A 77 39.66 4.64 -7.70
CA LYS A 77 40.88 4.82 -6.87
C LYS A 77 41.53 3.51 -6.43
N ARG A 78 40.74 2.42 -6.40
CA ARG A 78 41.19 1.10 -5.99
C ARG A 78 41.01 0.13 -7.13
N ASP A 79 42.06 -0.65 -7.44
CA ASP A 79 41.97 -1.81 -8.29
C ASP A 79 42.00 -3.06 -7.43
N PHE A 80 41.06 -3.98 -7.64
CA PHE A 80 40.98 -5.23 -6.90
C PHE A 80 41.87 -6.28 -7.59
N SER A 81 42.69 -6.95 -6.81
CA SER A 81 43.43 -8.12 -7.31
C SER A 81 42.48 -9.27 -7.67
N PRO A 82 42.88 -10.22 -8.53
CA PRO A 82 42.08 -11.40 -8.85
C PRO A 82 41.68 -12.21 -7.62
N GLU A 83 42.51 -12.24 -6.58
CA GLU A 83 42.27 -12.89 -5.30
C GLU A 83 41.16 -12.17 -4.52
N GLU A 84 41.21 -10.85 -4.44
CA GLU A 84 40.18 -10.04 -3.79
C GLU A 84 38.85 -10.17 -4.51
N LEU A 85 38.81 -10.11 -5.84
CA LEU A 85 37.61 -10.32 -6.65
C LEU A 85 37.01 -11.72 -6.45
N SER A 86 37.85 -12.74 -6.31
CA SER A 86 37.36 -14.08 -5.97
C SER A 86 36.78 -14.16 -4.57
N GLN A 87 37.37 -13.45 -3.59
CA GLN A 87 36.83 -13.34 -2.25
C GLN A 87 35.47 -12.60 -2.25
N ILE A 88 35.35 -11.52 -3.02
CA ILE A 88 34.05 -10.81 -3.19
C ILE A 88 33.01 -11.77 -3.77
N GLY A 89 33.32 -12.49 -4.82
CA GLY A 89 32.41 -13.48 -5.42
C GLY A 89 31.95 -14.53 -4.41
N ALA A 90 32.84 -14.97 -3.53
CA ALA A 90 32.53 -15.92 -2.46
C ALA A 90 31.59 -15.30 -1.39
N GLN A 91 31.74 -13.99 -1.06
CA GLN A 91 30.86 -13.30 -0.12
C GLN A 91 29.47 -13.03 -0.71
N LEU A 92 29.38 -12.75 -2.00
CA LEU A 92 28.11 -12.47 -2.69
C LEU A 92 27.36 -13.72 -3.14
N SER A 93 27.89 -14.92 -2.92
CA SER A 93 27.29 -16.19 -3.34
C SER A 93 27.09 -17.16 -2.18
N ASN A 94 26.03 -17.97 -2.25
CA ASN A 94 25.84 -19.09 -1.33
C ASN A 94 26.58 -20.33 -1.86
N PRO A 95 27.66 -20.78 -1.19
CA PRO A 95 28.51 -21.86 -1.71
C PRO A 95 27.81 -23.23 -1.80
N VAL A 96 26.67 -23.41 -1.13
CA VAL A 96 25.90 -24.65 -1.14
C VAL A 96 25.11 -24.80 -2.45
N VAL A 97 24.49 -23.73 -2.92
CA VAL A 97 23.52 -23.75 -4.03
C VAL A 97 23.91 -22.87 -5.21
N GLN A 98 24.91 -21.98 -5.04
CA GLN A 98 25.33 -21.03 -6.07
C GLN A 98 26.78 -21.26 -6.49
N ARG A 99 27.11 -20.78 -7.68
CA ARG A 99 28.44 -20.66 -8.23
C ARG A 99 28.63 -19.24 -8.73
N TYR A 100 29.87 -18.78 -8.77
CA TYR A 100 30.21 -17.47 -9.33
C TYR A 100 31.35 -17.54 -10.34
N SER A 101 31.36 -16.56 -11.22
CA SER A 101 32.51 -16.26 -12.08
C SER A 101 32.88 -14.78 -11.98
N VAL A 102 34.17 -14.46 -12.25
CA VAL A 102 34.69 -13.09 -12.20
C VAL A 102 35.20 -12.75 -13.58
N ASP A 103 34.68 -11.65 -14.15
CA ASP A 103 35.06 -11.15 -15.49
C ASP A 103 35.04 -12.22 -16.60
N ARG A 104 34.22 -13.25 -16.39
CA ARG A 104 34.01 -14.33 -17.34
C ARG A 104 32.52 -14.61 -17.49
N PRO A 105 32.02 -14.65 -18.76
CA PRO A 105 30.64 -14.94 -19.04
C PRO A 105 30.23 -16.33 -18.54
N THR A 106 29.03 -16.45 -18.02
CA THR A 106 28.41 -17.73 -17.64
C THR A 106 28.19 -18.58 -18.89
N GLU A 107 28.70 -19.83 -18.87
CA GLU A 107 28.48 -20.80 -19.93
C GLU A 107 27.15 -21.53 -19.74
N ALA A 108 26.28 -21.45 -20.75
CA ALA A 108 25.01 -22.17 -20.81
C ALA A 108 24.62 -22.41 -22.27
N ASP A 109 23.62 -23.29 -22.49
CA ASP A 109 23.00 -23.43 -23.80
C ASP A 109 21.82 -22.46 -23.92
N PHE A 110 21.92 -21.45 -24.80
CA PHE A 110 20.91 -20.41 -25.01
C PHE A 110 21.03 -19.82 -26.43
N ASP A 111 20.02 -19.10 -26.86
CA ASP A 111 19.99 -18.40 -28.15
C ASP A 111 20.15 -16.88 -27.97
N HIS A 112 19.59 -16.33 -26.91
CA HIS A 112 19.64 -14.90 -26.57
C HIS A 112 19.95 -14.65 -25.10
N ALA A 113 20.81 -13.66 -24.85
CA ALA A 113 21.12 -13.12 -23.53
C ALA A 113 20.40 -11.78 -23.35
N ILE A 114 19.59 -11.66 -22.28
CA ILE A 114 18.79 -10.48 -21.97
C ILE A 114 19.19 -10.00 -20.58
N GLU A 115 19.88 -8.87 -20.50
CA GLU A 115 20.22 -8.26 -19.22
C GLU A 115 19.25 -7.14 -18.88
N VAL A 116 18.67 -7.21 -17.67
CA VAL A 116 17.77 -6.23 -17.09
C VAL A 116 18.48 -5.58 -15.90
N GLY A 117 18.76 -4.30 -15.97
CA GLY A 117 19.36 -3.50 -14.91
C GLY A 117 18.54 -2.25 -14.64
N PHE A 118 18.93 -1.47 -13.64
CA PHE A 118 18.26 -0.22 -13.33
C PHE A 118 18.73 0.94 -14.21
N LEU A 119 17.85 1.92 -14.41
CA LEU A 119 18.19 3.21 -15.00
C LEU A 119 18.99 4.06 -13.99
N PRO A 120 19.80 5.04 -14.45
CA PRO A 120 20.48 5.97 -13.55
C PRO A 120 19.51 6.66 -12.58
N GLY A 121 19.87 6.74 -11.31
CA GLY A 121 19.08 7.38 -10.26
C GLY A 121 18.00 6.48 -9.61
N VAL A 122 17.68 5.34 -10.18
CA VAL A 122 16.79 4.35 -9.56
C VAL A 122 17.52 3.67 -8.40
N THR A 123 16.87 3.51 -7.27
CA THR A 123 17.44 2.87 -6.07
C THR A 123 17.71 1.39 -6.33
N ASP A 124 18.97 0.97 -6.19
CA ASP A 124 19.44 -0.41 -6.31
C ASP A 124 19.80 -0.97 -4.94
N ASN A 125 18.81 -1.54 -4.24
CA ASN A 125 19.00 -2.08 -2.89
C ASN A 125 19.96 -3.28 -2.87
N VAL A 126 19.97 -4.09 -3.92
CA VAL A 126 20.86 -5.26 -4.03
C VAL A 126 22.30 -4.79 -4.23
N GLY A 127 22.51 -3.82 -5.12
CA GLY A 127 23.83 -3.21 -5.32
C GLY A 127 24.34 -2.51 -4.07
N ALA A 128 23.48 -1.77 -3.35
CA ALA A 128 23.83 -1.12 -2.09
C ALA A 128 24.23 -2.13 -0.99
N THR A 129 23.48 -3.23 -0.85
CA THR A 129 23.81 -4.31 0.09
C THR A 129 25.11 -5.02 -0.29
N ALA A 130 25.33 -5.27 -1.57
CA ALA A 130 26.59 -5.87 -2.05
C ALA A 130 27.77 -4.94 -1.78
N ARG A 131 27.62 -3.63 -2.01
CA ARG A 131 28.61 -2.61 -1.67
C ARG A 131 28.97 -2.68 -0.18
N GLN A 132 28.00 -2.65 0.70
CA GLN A 132 28.22 -2.72 2.15
C GLN A 132 28.90 -4.02 2.56
N THR A 133 28.50 -5.15 1.98
CA THR A 133 29.14 -6.45 2.23
C THR A 133 30.65 -6.41 1.90
N ILE A 134 31.02 -5.75 0.79
CA ILE A 134 32.42 -5.60 0.38
C ILE A 134 33.16 -4.66 1.33
N GLU A 135 32.55 -3.52 1.68
CA GLU A 135 33.12 -2.54 2.63
C GLU A 135 33.41 -3.18 3.99
N ASP A 136 32.45 -3.92 4.53
CA ASP A 136 32.58 -4.60 5.83
C ASP A 136 33.65 -5.71 5.79
N TYR A 137 33.70 -6.49 4.70
CA TYR A 137 34.62 -7.60 4.60
C TYR A 137 36.09 -7.14 4.51
N PHE A 138 36.34 -6.08 3.74
CA PHE A 138 37.70 -5.55 3.55
C PHE A 138 38.07 -4.38 4.47
N GLY A 139 37.13 -3.85 5.24
CA GLY A 139 37.38 -2.75 6.18
C GLY A 139 37.72 -1.42 5.51
N PHE A 140 37.12 -1.11 4.38
CA PHE A 140 37.23 0.19 3.69
C PHE A 140 35.85 0.71 3.30
N GLN A 141 35.78 1.93 2.76
CA GLN A 141 34.59 2.50 2.17
C GLN A 141 34.81 2.92 0.74
N PHE A 142 33.85 2.66 -0.14
CA PHE A 142 33.87 3.16 -1.52
C PHE A 142 33.79 4.70 -1.51
N GLY A 143 34.63 5.30 -2.35
CA GLY A 143 34.70 6.74 -2.50
C GLY A 143 33.60 7.30 -3.42
N GLU A 144 33.67 8.64 -3.60
CA GLU A 144 32.83 9.31 -4.59
C GLU A 144 33.14 8.81 -6.01
N GLY A 145 32.10 8.54 -6.80
CA GLY A 145 32.24 7.96 -8.15
C GLY A 145 32.53 6.45 -8.15
N GLU A 146 32.45 5.78 -7.01
CA GLU A 146 32.60 4.33 -6.85
C GLU A 146 31.30 3.73 -6.36
N ALA A 147 30.88 2.60 -6.94
CA ALA A 147 29.62 1.96 -6.58
C ALA A 147 29.60 0.47 -6.98
N VAL A 148 28.63 -0.25 -6.42
CA VAL A 148 28.25 -1.59 -6.89
C VAL A 148 26.85 -1.50 -7.44
N PHE A 149 26.64 -1.99 -8.66
CA PHE A 149 25.35 -2.04 -9.35
C PHE A 149 24.90 -3.47 -9.54
N SER A 150 23.60 -3.72 -9.37
CA SER A 150 23.03 -5.03 -9.64
C SER A 150 22.26 -5.08 -10.97
N SER A 151 22.23 -6.24 -11.61
CA SER A 151 21.35 -6.55 -12.74
C SER A 151 21.04 -8.04 -12.79
N GLN A 152 20.05 -8.43 -13.58
CA GLN A 152 19.72 -9.82 -13.83
C GLN A 152 19.93 -10.16 -15.28
N LEU A 153 20.69 -11.23 -15.54
CA LEU A 153 20.93 -11.76 -16.87
C LEU A 153 20.06 -13.02 -17.07
N TYR A 154 19.22 -13.00 -18.07
CA TYR A 154 18.40 -14.11 -18.52
C TYR A 154 19.00 -14.70 -19.80
N LEU A 155 19.46 -15.97 -19.74
CA LEU A 155 19.92 -16.72 -20.90
C LEU A 155 18.76 -17.57 -21.40
N ALA A 156 18.18 -17.17 -22.53
CA ALA A 156 16.95 -17.74 -23.08
C ALA A 156 17.23 -18.63 -24.27
N ALA A 157 16.76 -19.89 -24.21
CA ALA A 157 16.82 -20.84 -25.31
C ALA A 157 15.43 -21.11 -25.87
N GLY A 158 15.27 -21.06 -27.18
CA GLY A 158 14.01 -21.33 -27.88
C GLY A 158 13.96 -20.67 -29.25
N ASP A 159 12.91 -20.96 -29.99
CA ASP A 159 12.65 -20.38 -31.34
C ASP A 159 12.10 -18.94 -31.20
N LEU A 160 12.92 -18.05 -30.62
CA LEU A 160 12.52 -16.69 -30.30
C LEU A 160 12.60 -15.79 -31.55
N THR A 161 11.44 -15.49 -32.14
CA THR A 161 11.33 -14.44 -33.15
C THR A 161 11.56 -13.04 -32.53
N PRO A 162 11.88 -12.00 -33.32
CA PRO A 162 11.98 -10.63 -32.79
C PRO A 162 10.75 -10.22 -31.97
N GLU A 163 9.53 -10.58 -32.40
CA GLU A 163 8.28 -10.29 -31.71
C GLU A 163 8.19 -11.04 -30.38
N SER A 164 8.54 -12.33 -30.33
CA SER A 164 8.52 -13.10 -29.09
C SER A 164 9.63 -12.66 -28.15
N LEU A 165 10.76 -12.19 -28.64
CA LEU A 165 11.82 -11.60 -27.85
C LEU A 165 11.43 -10.27 -27.23
N GLU A 166 10.72 -9.42 -27.98
CA GLU A 166 10.12 -8.19 -27.47
C GLU A 166 9.08 -8.46 -26.37
N LYS A 167 8.20 -9.43 -26.56
CA LYS A 167 7.25 -9.87 -25.54
C LYS A 167 7.96 -10.36 -24.26
N LEU A 168 9.03 -11.14 -24.41
CA LEU A 168 9.82 -11.63 -23.30
C LEU A 168 10.49 -10.46 -22.55
N ALA A 169 11.14 -9.56 -23.27
CA ALA A 169 11.78 -8.38 -22.71
C ALA A 169 10.77 -7.49 -21.96
N GLY A 170 9.61 -7.24 -22.56
CA GLY A 170 8.51 -6.47 -21.93
C GLY A 170 7.92 -7.17 -20.70
N ALA A 171 7.93 -8.50 -20.64
CA ALA A 171 7.52 -9.25 -19.46
C ALA A 171 8.57 -9.25 -18.33
N LEU A 172 9.84 -9.10 -18.66
CA LEU A 172 10.96 -9.10 -17.71
C LEU A 172 11.22 -7.72 -17.09
N ALA A 173 10.98 -6.63 -17.82
CA ALA A 173 11.40 -5.29 -17.40
C ALA A 173 10.29 -4.27 -17.42
N ASN A 174 10.37 -3.28 -16.54
CA ASN A 174 9.55 -2.07 -16.55
C ASN A 174 10.38 -0.93 -17.18
N PRO A 175 10.00 -0.40 -18.37
CA PRO A 175 10.79 0.61 -19.06
C PRO A 175 10.92 1.93 -18.30
N LEU A 176 10.11 2.15 -17.25
CA LEU A 176 10.17 3.33 -16.40
C LEU A 176 11.36 3.31 -15.44
N ILE A 177 11.81 2.12 -15.03
CA ILE A 177 12.89 1.95 -14.05
C ILE A 177 14.04 1.05 -14.53
N ASN A 178 13.82 0.27 -15.60
CA ASN A 178 14.81 -0.68 -16.08
C ASN A 178 15.39 -0.30 -17.43
N ARG A 179 16.66 -0.60 -17.59
CA ARG A 179 17.34 -0.74 -18.89
C ARG A 179 17.34 -2.20 -19.32
N ILE A 180 17.25 -2.46 -20.62
CA ILE A 180 17.39 -3.79 -21.18
C ILE A 180 18.51 -3.77 -22.20
N HIS A 181 19.35 -4.83 -22.16
CA HIS A 181 20.37 -5.06 -23.14
C HIS A 181 20.24 -6.50 -23.66
N ILE A 182 20.10 -6.66 -24.97
CA ILE A 182 19.90 -7.98 -25.60
C ILE A 182 21.08 -8.25 -26.53
N LYS A 183 21.68 -9.44 -26.41
CA LYS A 183 22.70 -9.95 -27.31
C LYS A 183 22.32 -11.34 -27.82
N SER A 184 22.62 -11.62 -29.07
CA SER A 184 22.61 -12.99 -29.60
C SER A 184 23.71 -13.84 -28.95
N ARG A 185 23.56 -15.16 -29.01
CA ARG A 185 24.62 -16.09 -28.55
C ARG A 185 25.99 -15.78 -29.15
N GLU A 186 26.04 -15.42 -30.46
CA GLU A 186 27.29 -15.07 -31.14
C GLU A 186 27.91 -13.79 -30.56
N GLU A 187 27.15 -12.77 -30.31
CA GLU A 187 27.62 -11.49 -29.75
C GLU A 187 28.10 -11.69 -28.31
N TYR A 188 27.31 -12.41 -27.51
CA TYR A 188 27.64 -12.74 -26.12
C TYR A 188 28.92 -13.58 -26.03
N GLY A 189 29.09 -14.56 -26.90
CA GLY A 189 30.27 -15.43 -26.94
C GLY A 189 31.58 -14.69 -27.24
N LYS A 190 31.52 -13.48 -27.86
CA LYS A 190 32.73 -12.68 -28.14
C LYS A 190 33.23 -11.90 -26.92
N LYS A 191 32.36 -11.34 -26.10
CA LYS A 191 32.72 -10.41 -25.02
C LYS A 191 31.84 -10.51 -23.76
N GLY A 192 30.86 -11.40 -23.69
CA GLY A 192 29.84 -11.39 -22.67
C GLY A 192 28.90 -10.20 -22.79
N MET A 193 28.19 -9.82 -21.71
CA MET A 193 27.49 -8.55 -21.62
C MET A 193 28.46 -7.42 -21.27
N ASP A 194 28.07 -6.19 -21.59
CA ASP A 194 28.86 -5.02 -21.25
C ASP A 194 28.71 -4.69 -19.75
N ALA A 195 29.76 -4.27 -19.08
CA ALA A 195 29.75 -3.81 -17.69
C ALA A 195 29.19 -2.37 -17.65
N VAL A 196 27.88 -2.24 -17.52
CA VAL A 196 27.19 -0.95 -17.49
C VAL A 196 27.16 -0.40 -16.06
N THR A 197 27.63 0.84 -15.89
CA THR A 197 27.68 1.56 -14.62
C THR A 197 26.75 2.78 -14.70
N PRO A 198 25.49 2.68 -14.22
CA PRO A 198 24.48 3.71 -14.39
C PRO A 198 24.65 4.86 -13.36
N PHE A 199 25.79 5.53 -13.37
CA PHE A 199 26.01 6.72 -12.56
C PHE A 199 25.12 7.88 -13.02
N VAL A 200 24.65 8.66 -12.05
CA VAL A 200 23.98 9.93 -12.30
C VAL A 200 25.04 11.03 -12.40
N HIS A 201 25.03 11.77 -13.49
CA HIS A 201 25.82 12.99 -13.65
C HIS A 201 24.86 14.15 -13.88
N LEU A 202 24.88 15.09 -12.97
CA LEU A 202 24.14 16.34 -13.07
C LEU A 202 25.14 17.48 -13.30
N ASP A 203 24.69 18.50 -14.01
CA ASP A 203 25.44 19.77 -14.11
C ASP A 203 25.54 20.43 -12.72
N ASP A 204 26.40 21.44 -12.59
CA ASP A 204 26.50 22.20 -11.34
C ASP A 204 25.12 22.68 -10.86
N PRO A 205 24.84 22.60 -9.54
CA PRO A 205 23.57 22.99 -9.00
C PRO A 205 23.22 24.44 -9.31
N GLN A 206 21.99 24.68 -9.68
CA GLN A 206 21.48 26.04 -9.88
C GLN A 206 21.22 26.72 -8.54
N ALA A 207 21.54 28.00 -8.44
CA ALA A 207 20.99 28.85 -7.40
C ALA A 207 19.45 28.91 -7.54
N ALA A 208 18.77 29.11 -6.41
CA ALA A 208 17.31 29.29 -6.42
C ALA A 208 16.92 30.48 -7.31
N GLY A 209 15.96 30.26 -8.19
CA GLY A 209 15.48 31.25 -9.16
C GLY A 209 14.25 32.02 -8.68
N ALA A 210 14.19 33.33 -8.90
CA ALA A 210 12.95 34.07 -8.66
C ALA A 210 11.91 33.75 -9.75
N VAL A 211 10.67 33.53 -9.35
CA VAL A 211 9.55 33.15 -10.23
C VAL A 211 8.53 34.30 -10.27
N GLY A 212 8.35 34.92 -11.46
CA GLY A 212 7.34 35.96 -11.64
C GLY A 212 5.92 35.38 -11.72
N LEU A 213 5.03 35.82 -10.83
CA LEU A 213 3.61 35.45 -10.83
C LEU A 213 2.67 36.59 -11.32
N ASP A 214 3.22 37.70 -11.78
CA ASP A 214 2.46 38.80 -12.38
C ASP A 214 2.11 38.48 -13.84
N LEU A 215 1.30 37.45 -14.03
CA LEU A 215 0.94 36.84 -15.30
C LEU A 215 -0.57 36.81 -15.49
N SER A 216 -1.02 36.49 -16.69
CA SER A 216 -2.44 36.24 -16.96
C SER A 216 -2.92 34.97 -16.24
N ASP A 217 -4.23 34.90 -15.95
CA ASP A 217 -4.81 33.68 -15.33
C ASP A 217 -4.55 32.41 -16.14
N ALA A 218 -4.50 32.51 -17.47
CA ALA A 218 -4.17 31.38 -18.35
C ALA A 218 -2.72 30.93 -18.18
N ASP A 219 -1.77 31.85 -18.03
CA ASP A 219 -0.36 31.49 -17.78
C ASP A 219 -0.14 30.97 -16.36
N LEU A 220 -0.84 31.55 -15.37
CA LEU A 220 -0.84 31.05 -13.99
C LEU A 220 -1.39 29.60 -13.93
N ALA A 221 -2.55 29.36 -14.55
CA ALA A 221 -3.13 28.01 -14.62
C ALA A 221 -2.16 27.01 -15.30
N ARG A 222 -1.40 27.48 -16.28
CA ARG A 222 -0.39 26.67 -16.94
C ARG A 222 0.79 26.36 -16.02
N ILE A 223 1.23 27.28 -15.17
CA ILE A 223 2.26 27.03 -14.14
C ILE A 223 1.75 25.99 -13.14
N GLY A 224 0.51 26.12 -12.68
CA GLY A 224 -0.08 25.14 -11.75
C GLY A 224 -0.12 23.74 -12.32
N LYS A 225 -0.52 23.61 -13.60
CA LYS A 225 -0.72 22.31 -14.26
C LYS A 225 0.57 21.68 -14.79
N GLU A 226 1.48 22.47 -15.37
CA GLU A 226 2.67 21.98 -16.07
C GLU A 226 3.96 22.23 -15.28
N GLY A 227 3.90 23.04 -14.22
CA GLY A 227 5.06 23.43 -13.39
C GLY A 227 5.82 24.66 -13.86
N ILE A 228 6.85 24.98 -13.11
CA ILE A 228 7.78 26.08 -13.38
C ILE A 228 8.61 25.75 -14.64
N LEU A 229 8.84 26.74 -15.49
CA LEU A 229 9.70 26.58 -16.65
C LEU A 229 11.18 26.57 -16.20
N ASP A 230 11.91 25.51 -16.53
CA ASP A 230 13.36 25.48 -16.36
C ASP A 230 14.02 26.33 -17.48
N PRO A 231 14.71 27.43 -17.11
CA PRO A 231 15.27 28.33 -18.12
C PRO A 231 16.43 27.75 -18.94
N ARG A 232 17.02 26.62 -18.48
CA ARG A 232 18.12 25.93 -19.17
C ARG A 232 17.63 25.00 -20.25
N THR A 233 16.66 24.16 -19.89
CA THR A 233 16.15 23.12 -20.79
C THR A 233 15.01 23.66 -21.67
N GLY A 234 14.32 24.69 -21.21
CA GLY A 234 13.08 25.19 -21.84
C GLY A 234 11.89 24.27 -21.58
N GLU A 235 12.05 23.25 -20.74
CA GLU A 235 11.02 22.32 -20.34
C GLU A 235 10.40 22.72 -18.99
N ARG A 236 9.19 22.24 -18.71
CA ARG A 236 8.55 22.46 -17.41
C ARG A 236 8.88 21.31 -16.47
N ARG A 237 9.03 21.64 -15.18
CA ARG A 237 9.53 20.73 -14.14
C ARG A 237 8.53 19.64 -13.74
N GLY A 238 7.25 19.75 -14.11
CA GLY A 238 6.16 18.84 -13.73
C GLY A 238 5.07 19.56 -12.93
N PRO A 239 3.93 18.92 -12.70
CA PRO A 239 2.75 19.56 -12.13
C PRO A 239 2.98 20.01 -10.68
N LEU A 240 2.63 21.27 -10.40
CA LEU A 240 2.54 21.78 -9.02
C LEU A 240 1.19 21.43 -8.37
N ALA A 241 0.18 21.03 -9.16
CA ALA A 241 -1.20 20.79 -8.74
C ALA A 241 -1.83 21.97 -7.97
N LEU A 242 -1.42 23.22 -8.29
CA LEU A 242 -1.97 24.43 -7.70
C LEU A 242 -3.05 25.04 -8.62
N ASP A 243 -4.21 25.33 -8.07
CA ASP A 243 -5.28 26.02 -8.79
C ASP A 243 -5.06 27.56 -8.82
N LEU A 244 -5.92 28.26 -9.59
CA LEU A 244 -5.80 29.73 -9.75
C LEU A 244 -5.96 30.50 -8.43
N ALA A 245 -6.85 30.04 -7.54
CA ALA A 245 -7.06 30.72 -6.27
C ALA A 245 -5.83 30.60 -5.36
N GLN A 246 -5.21 29.43 -5.36
CA GLN A 246 -3.95 29.18 -4.66
C GLN A 246 -2.80 30.03 -5.21
N LEU A 247 -2.64 30.08 -6.54
CA LEU A 247 -1.60 30.87 -7.18
C LEU A 247 -1.80 32.38 -6.97
N HIS A 248 -3.04 32.86 -6.95
CA HIS A 248 -3.36 34.24 -6.58
C HIS A 248 -2.99 34.53 -5.12
N ALA A 249 -3.32 33.64 -4.18
CA ALA A 249 -2.96 33.78 -2.78
C ALA A 249 -1.43 33.87 -2.58
N ILE A 250 -0.68 32.98 -3.27
CA ILE A 250 0.80 32.99 -3.26
C ILE A 250 1.33 34.32 -3.84
N ARG A 251 0.86 34.74 -5.00
CA ARG A 251 1.24 36.00 -5.62
C ARG A 251 1.01 37.20 -4.70
N ASP A 252 -0.17 37.28 -4.10
CA ASP A 252 -0.57 38.41 -3.27
C ASP A 252 0.21 38.46 -1.94
N TYR A 253 0.53 37.27 -1.37
CA TYR A 253 1.43 37.19 -0.20
C TYR A 253 2.82 37.76 -0.51
N PHE A 254 3.46 37.32 -1.59
CA PHE A 254 4.80 37.77 -1.94
C PHE A 254 4.84 39.25 -2.41
N ARG A 255 3.77 39.74 -3.03
CA ARG A 255 3.58 41.17 -3.26
C ARG A 255 3.56 41.97 -1.96
N GLY A 256 2.88 41.45 -0.93
CA GLY A 256 2.87 42.05 0.41
C GLY A 256 4.26 42.15 1.05
N LEU A 257 5.14 41.17 0.75
CA LEU A 257 6.54 41.19 1.17
C LEU A 257 7.45 42.08 0.28
N GLY A 258 6.95 42.61 -0.82
CA GLY A 258 7.72 43.45 -1.74
C GLY A 258 8.77 42.70 -2.58
N ARG A 259 8.62 41.39 -2.73
CA ARG A 259 9.53 40.53 -3.52
C ARG A 259 8.79 39.44 -4.30
N MET A 260 9.47 38.87 -5.29
CA MET A 260 9.01 37.67 -5.96
C MET A 260 9.32 36.41 -5.11
N PRO A 261 8.50 35.32 -5.21
CA PRO A 261 8.86 34.05 -4.62
C PRO A 261 10.05 33.42 -5.34
N THR A 262 10.79 32.59 -4.63
CA THR A 262 11.76 31.68 -5.23
C THR A 262 11.05 30.41 -5.74
N ASP A 263 11.72 29.65 -6.59
CA ASP A 263 11.25 28.35 -7.02
C ASP A 263 11.13 27.37 -5.86
N VAL A 264 12.05 27.40 -4.88
CA VAL A 264 11.99 26.61 -3.65
C VAL A 264 10.71 26.91 -2.85
N GLU A 265 10.33 28.19 -2.75
CA GLU A 265 9.13 28.62 -2.03
C GLU A 265 7.84 28.13 -2.71
N ILE A 266 7.76 28.23 -4.05
CA ILE A 266 6.59 27.75 -4.81
C ILE A 266 6.48 26.22 -4.71
N GLU A 267 7.58 25.50 -4.91
CA GLU A 267 7.61 24.04 -4.81
C GLU A 267 7.24 23.59 -3.39
N SER A 268 7.73 24.26 -2.35
CA SER A 268 7.36 23.97 -0.95
C SER A 268 5.87 24.16 -0.70
N LEU A 269 5.29 25.27 -1.15
CA LEU A 269 3.87 25.53 -1.04
C LEU A 269 3.03 24.51 -1.82
N ALA A 270 3.48 24.11 -3.01
CA ALA A 270 2.81 23.09 -3.81
C ALA A 270 2.74 21.75 -3.09
N GLN A 271 3.82 21.30 -2.43
CA GLN A 271 3.80 20.08 -1.63
C GLN A 271 2.90 20.24 -0.41
N THR A 272 3.10 21.30 0.39
CA THR A 272 2.33 21.52 1.62
C THR A 272 0.84 21.69 1.37
N TRP A 273 0.44 22.33 0.26
CA TRP A 273 -0.95 22.59 -0.11
C TRP A 273 -1.56 21.52 -1.02
N SER A 274 -0.82 20.44 -1.32
CA SER A 274 -1.32 19.33 -2.15
C SER A 274 -2.55 18.68 -1.51
N GLU A 275 -3.40 18.08 -2.35
CA GLU A 275 -4.54 17.28 -1.87
C GLU A 275 -4.09 16.17 -0.94
N HIS A 276 -2.93 15.57 -1.22
CA HIS A 276 -2.36 14.51 -0.41
C HIS A 276 -2.02 14.95 1.03
N CYS A 277 -1.47 16.17 1.21
CA CYS A 277 -1.05 16.68 2.52
C CYS A 277 -2.17 17.41 3.28
N LYS A 278 -3.05 18.12 2.56
CA LYS A 278 -4.12 18.94 3.18
C LYS A 278 -5.49 18.31 3.18
N HIS A 279 -5.70 17.24 2.39
CA HIS A 279 -7.01 16.58 2.28
C HIS A 279 -8.13 17.57 1.95
N THR A 280 -7.89 18.45 0.97
CA THR A 280 -8.73 19.63 0.71
C THR A 280 -10.17 19.27 0.40
N ILE A 281 -10.43 18.15 -0.29
CA ILE A 281 -11.79 17.67 -0.58
C ILE A 281 -12.53 17.32 0.73
N PHE A 282 -11.86 16.61 1.62
CA PHE A 282 -12.45 16.21 2.92
C PHE A 282 -12.53 17.36 3.93
N ALA A 283 -11.61 18.32 3.85
CA ALA A 283 -11.54 19.48 4.73
C ALA A 283 -12.48 20.62 4.33
N SER A 284 -12.83 20.73 3.03
CA SER A 284 -13.63 21.84 2.49
C SER A 284 -15.09 21.78 2.90
N ALA A 285 -15.70 22.95 3.05
CA ALA A 285 -17.14 23.06 3.21
C ALA A 285 -17.87 22.44 2.01
N MET A 286 -18.95 21.68 2.28
CA MET A 286 -19.70 20.99 1.24
C MET A 286 -21.20 21.22 1.45
N ASP A 287 -21.83 21.90 0.51
CA ASP A 287 -23.19 22.42 0.62
C ASP A 287 -23.40 23.28 1.90
N ASP A 288 -24.63 23.40 2.37
CA ASP A 288 -24.95 24.18 3.57
C ASP A 288 -24.95 23.32 4.86
N ASP A 289 -25.02 22.01 4.75
CA ASP A 289 -25.11 21.04 5.85
C ASP A 289 -23.75 20.47 6.31
N VAL A 290 -22.67 20.73 5.58
CA VAL A 290 -21.29 20.35 5.94
C VAL A 290 -20.36 21.58 5.93
N PRO A 291 -20.59 22.57 6.82
CA PRO A 291 -19.86 23.84 6.77
C PRO A 291 -18.39 23.75 7.21
N ARG A 292 -17.95 22.66 7.82
CA ARG A 292 -16.59 22.46 8.33
C ARG A 292 -15.86 21.28 7.67
N GLY A 293 -16.32 20.85 6.49
CA GLY A 293 -15.80 19.68 5.80
C GLY A 293 -16.26 18.34 6.41
N LEU A 294 -16.11 17.29 5.61
CA LEU A 294 -16.56 15.94 5.99
C LEU A 294 -15.76 15.38 7.16
N TYR A 295 -14.44 15.63 7.19
CA TYR A 295 -13.59 15.18 8.27
C TYR A 295 -14.06 15.65 9.65
N LYS A 296 -14.21 16.97 9.84
CA LYS A 296 -14.62 17.54 11.13
C LYS A 296 -16.08 17.23 11.47
N THR A 297 -16.96 17.20 10.45
CA THR A 297 -18.41 17.01 10.63
C THR A 297 -18.79 15.55 10.83
N CYS A 298 -18.07 14.61 10.23
CA CYS A 298 -18.42 13.19 10.26
C CYS A 298 -17.43 12.37 11.12
N ILE A 299 -16.16 12.34 10.74
CA ILE A 299 -15.19 11.42 11.35
C ILE A 299 -14.77 11.89 12.74
N GLN A 300 -14.27 13.11 12.85
CA GLN A 300 -13.82 13.66 14.13
C GLN A 300 -15.00 13.86 15.11
N ALA A 301 -16.15 14.33 14.61
CA ALA A 301 -17.34 14.51 15.45
C ALA A 301 -17.85 13.18 16.01
N ALA A 302 -17.88 12.10 15.22
CA ALA A 302 -18.25 10.77 15.69
C ALA A 302 -17.33 10.30 16.82
N THR A 303 -16.01 10.37 16.60
CA THR A 303 -15.01 9.99 17.62
C THR A 303 -15.16 10.81 18.89
N ASN A 304 -15.31 12.14 18.80
CA ASN A 304 -15.49 13.01 19.95
C ASN A 304 -16.79 12.70 20.73
N ALA A 305 -17.88 12.39 20.04
CA ALA A 305 -19.15 12.01 20.67
C ALA A 305 -19.03 10.68 21.44
N ILE A 306 -18.33 9.70 20.84
CA ILE A 306 -18.08 8.39 21.46
C ILE A 306 -17.17 8.55 22.70
N ARG A 307 -16.05 9.25 22.57
CA ARG A 307 -15.10 9.51 23.67
C ARG A 307 -15.80 10.20 24.85
N LYS A 308 -16.60 11.24 24.54
CA LYS A 308 -17.40 11.93 25.58
C LYS A 308 -18.38 10.99 26.29
N LYS A 309 -19.02 10.06 25.55
CA LYS A 309 -19.96 9.08 26.13
C LYS A 309 -19.25 8.04 26.99
N ARG A 310 -18.02 7.62 26.57
CA ARG A 310 -17.21 6.64 27.31
C ARG A 310 -16.61 7.21 28.62
N GLY A 311 -16.29 8.50 28.64
CA GLY A 311 -15.64 9.14 29.80
C GLY A 311 -14.38 8.41 30.23
N ASP A 312 -14.31 7.98 31.48
CA ASP A 312 -13.12 7.27 32.04
C ASP A 312 -12.87 5.89 31.40
N ALA A 313 -13.84 5.35 30.66
CA ALA A 313 -13.69 4.09 29.90
C ALA A 313 -13.21 4.33 28.46
N ASP A 314 -12.78 5.57 28.10
CA ASP A 314 -12.24 5.86 26.80
C ASP A 314 -10.91 5.13 26.56
N ILE A 315 -10.83 4.39 25.46
CA ILE A 315 -9.61 3.64 25.09
C ILE A 315 -8.65 4.47 24.23
N CYS A 316 -9.08 5.62 23.71
CA CYS A 316 -8.29 6.46 22.81
C CYS A 316 -7.28 7.30 23.58
N VAL A 317 -6.03 7.31 23.12
CA VAL A 317 -4.95 8.13 23.73
C VAL A 317 -4.58 9.29 22.81
N SER A 318 -4.22 9.01 21.57
CA SER A 318 -3.93 10.02 20.55
C SER A 318 -4.75 9.71 19.31
N VAL A 319 -5.51 10.69 18.84
CA VAL A 319 -6.40 10.54 17.67
C VAL A 319 -6.28 11.78 16.79
N PHE A 320 -5.96 11.60 15.52
CA PHE A 320 -5.85 12.65 14.50
C PHE A 320 -4.84 13.77 14.78
N THR A 321 -3.85 13.55 15.62
CA THR A 321 -2.88 14.58 16.05
C THR A 321 -1.43 14.19 15.82
N ASP A 322 -1.17 12.98 15.40
CA ASP A 322 0.16 12.41 15.18
C ASP A 322 0.14 11.50 13.95
N ASN A 323 1.29 10.98 13.52
CA ASN A 323 1.48 10.08 12.38
C ASN A 323 0.55 8.85 12.42
N SER A 324 0.18 8.36 13.61
CA SER A 324 -0.68 7.20 13.81
C SER A 324 -1.71 7.44 14.91
N GLY A 325 -2.83 6.71 14.89
CA GLY A 325 -3.78 6.71 16.01
C GLY A 325 -3.39 5.68 17.08
N ALA A 326 -3.71 5.93 18.36
CA ALA A 326 -3.33 5.06 19.45
C ALA A 326 -4.48 4.76 20.43
N ILE A 327 -4.52 3.51 20.90
CA ILE A 327 -5.41 3.03 21.96
C ILE A 327 -4.64 2.37 23.09
N ILE A 328 -5.27 2.30 24.25
CA ILE A 328 -4.73 1.61 25.42
C ILE A 328 -4.70 0.10 25.17
N PHE A 329 -3.53 -0.52 25.33
CA PHE A 329 -3.39 -1.98 25.37
C PHE A 329 -3.55 -2.51 26.80
N ASP A 330 -2.81 -1.92 27.71
CA ASP A 330 -2.88 -2.18 29.16
C ASP A 330 -2.38 -0.94 29.94
N ASP A 331 -2.16 -1.10 31.25
CA ASP A 331 -1.70 0.02 32.09
C ASP A 331 -0.29 0.49 31.74
N GLU A 332 0.51 -0.33 31.07
CA GLU A 332 1.92 -0.05 30.74
C GLU A 332 2.15 0.22 29.26
N HIS A 333 1.24 -0.18 28.37
CA HIS A 333 1.46 -0.14 26.92
C HIS A 333 0.32 0.51 26.15
N LEU A 334 0.70 1.13 25.03
CA LEU A 334 -0.19 1.58 23.96
C LEU A 334 0.02 0.74 22.72
N VAL A 335 -1.01 0.60 21.90
CA VAL A 335 -0.90 0.13 20.52
C VAL A 335 -1.35 1.21 19.56
N THR A 336 -0.61 1.37 18.47
CA THR A 336 -0.93 2.31 17.38
C THR A 336 -1.41 1.57 16.16
N CYS A 337 -2.17 2.22 15.31
CA CYS A 337 -2.56 1.68 14.02
C CYS A 337 -2.68 2.78 12.98
N LYS A 338 -2.11 2.54 11.80
CA LYS A 338 -2.18 3.38 10.62
C LYS A 338 -2.39 2.52 9.38
N VAL A 339 -3.21 2.98 8.46
CA VAL A 339 -3.40 2.38 7.12
C VAL A 339 -3.38 3.51 6.09
N GLU A 340 -2.52 3.35 5.09
CA GLU A 340 -2.30 4.30 4.00
C GLU A 340 -2.58 3.67 2.64
N THR A 341 -2.57 4.48 1.58
CA THR A 341 -2.69 4.03 0.20
C THR A 341 -1.51 4.48 -0.64
N HIS A 342 -1.05 3.62 -1.55
CA HIS A 342 0.03 3.93 -2.48
C HIS A 342 -0.36 3.54 -3.92
N ASN A 343 -1.42 4.20 -4.44
CA ASN A 343 -2.16 3.81 -5.64
C ASN A 343 -1.41 4.17 -6.94
N SER A 344 -1.17 5.47 -7.17
CA SER A 344 -0.57 5.98 -8.41
C SER A 344 0.85 5.46 -8.64
N PRO A 345 1.76 5.44 -7.65
CA PRO A 345 3.08 4.83 -7.82
C PRO A 345 3.02 3.34 -8.14
N SER A 346 2.10 2.59 -7.52
CA SER A 346 1.92 1.15 -7.79
C SER A 346 1.34 0.85 -9.18
N ALA A 347 0.64 1.81 -9.80
CA ALA A 347 0.19 1.67 -11.18
C ALA A 347 1.36 1.80 -12.19
N LEU A 348 2.39 2.58 -11.86
CA LEU A 348 3.57 2.80 -12.68
C LEU A 348 4.68 1.76 -12.43
N ASP A 349 4.97 1.52 -11.16
CA ASP A 349 5.89 0.49 -10.69
C ASP A 349 5.28 -0.28 -9.50
N PRO A 350 4.60 -1.40 -9.75
CA PRO A 350 3.88 -2.13 -8.72
C PRO A 350 4.76 -2.62 -7.57
N PHE A 351 6.00 -3.03 -7.88
CA PHE A 351 6.93 -3.50 -6.87
C PHE A 351 7.43 -2.35 -5.99
N GLY A 352 8.01 -1.31 -6.59
CA GLY A 352 8.55 -0.17 -5.87
C GLY A 352 7.46 0.62 -5.14
N GLY A 353 6.31 0.83 -5.80
CA GLY A 353 5.17 1.52 -5.19
C GLY A 353 4.61 0.80 -3.96
N ALA A 354 4.44 -0.51 -4.02
CA ALA A 354 3.94 -1.29 -2.87
C ALA A 354 4.99 -1.44 -1.76
N LEU A 355 6.27 -1.59 -2.12
CA LEU A 355 7.38 -1.60 -1.18
C LEU A 355 7.45 -0.27 -0.41
N THR A 356 7.39 0.84 -1.12
CA THR A 356 7.36 2.18 -0.51
C THR A 356 6.13 2.36 0.38
N GLY A 357 4.96 1.87 -0.04
CA GLY A 357 3.75 1.93 0.76
C GLY A 357 3.90 1.25 2.12
N ILE A 358 4.46 0.04 2.17
CA ILE A 358 4.59 -0.69 3.45
C ILE A 358 5.73 -0.13 4.33
N VAL A 359 6.86 0.29 3.77
CA VAL A 359 7.91 0.92 4.58
C VAL A 359 7.52 2.34 5.01
N GLY A 360 6.67 3.04 4.24
CA GLY A 360 6.07 4.33 4.60
C GLY A 360 5.23 4.25 5.87
N VAL A 361 4.24 3.36 5.93
CA VAL A 361 3.41 3.20 7.14
C VAL A 361 4.19 2.66 8.35
N ASN A 362 5.30 1.95 8.11
CA ASN A 362 6.22 1.59 9.19
C ASN A 362 6.87 2.85 9.77
N ARG A 363 7.26 3.84 8.93
CA ARG A 363 7.80 5.13 9.40
C ARG A 363 6.78 5.95 10.16
N ASP A 364 5.50 5.98 9.74
CA ASP A 364 4.41 6.59 10.52
C ASP A 364 4.35 6.03 11.94
N THR A 365 4.47 4.71 12.07
CA THR A 365 4.51 4.06 13.38
C THR A 365 5.75 4.46 14.17
N ILE A 366 6.94 4.49 13.54
CA ILE A 366 8.20 4.93 14.17
C ILE A 366 8.10 6.40 14.56
N GLY A 367 7.45 7.24 13.77
CA GLY A 367 7.23 8.67 14.02
C GLY A 367 6.17 8.98 15.08
N PHE A 368 5.39 8.00 15.55
CA PHE A 368 4.36 8.23 16.55
C PHE A 368 4.94 8.47 17.93
N GLY A 369 4.55 9.59 18.56
CA GLY A 369 5.06 10.01 19.86
C GLY A 369 6.58 10.09 19.84
N LEU A 370 7.22 9.42 20.79
CA LEU A 370 8.67 9.23 20.84
C LEU A 370 9.11 7.85 20.33
N GLY A 371 8.41 7.30 19.36
CA GLY A 371 8.76 6.07 18.67
C GLY A 371 8.02 4.83 19.14
N ALA A 372 7.02 4.37 18.37
CA ALA A 372 6.40 3.08 18.56
C ALA A 372 7.12 2.01 17.73
N LYS A 373 7.25 0.79 18.29
CA LYS A 373 7.87 -0.35 17.61
C LYS A 373 6.86 -0.99 16.67
N PRO A 374 7.09 -1.07 15.35
CA PRO A 374 6.25 -1.83 14.43
C PRO A 374 6.19 -3.32 14.81
N CYS A 375 4.98 -3.87 14.90
CA CYS A 375 4.76 -5.24 15.34
C CYS A 375 3.81 -6.05 14.46
N ILE A 376 2.99 -5.44 13.60
CA ILE A 376 2.13 -6.12 12.63
C ILE A 376 2.04 -5.25 11.38
N ASN A 377 2.17 -5.85 10.18
CA ASN A 377 1.81 -5.22 8.92
C ASN A 377 0.45 -5.71 8.40
N ILE A 378 -0.21 -4.87 7.60
CA ILE A 378 -1.51 -5.08 6.98
C ILE A 378 -1.39 -4.78 5.50
N TYR A 379 -2.12 -5.53 4.64
CA TYR A 379 -2.19 -5.25 3.21
C TYR A 379 -3.62 -5.33 2.67
N GLY A 380 -3.84 -4.67 1.54
CA GLY A 380 -5.10 -4.77 0.78
C GLY A 380 -4.87 -4.38 -0.68
N TYR A 381 -5.42 -5.16 -1.62
CA TYR A 381 -5.24 -4.92 -3.04
C TYR A 381 -6.58 -4.91 -3.77
N CYS A 382 -6.90 -3.80 -4.46
CA CYS A 382 -7.94 -3.75 -5.47
C CYS A 382 -7.29 -3.65 -6.84
N THR A 383 -7.47 -4.67 -7.69
CA THR A 383 -6.88 -4.71 -9.04
C THR A 383 -7.91 -5.16 -10.08
N GLY A 384 -7.62 -4.94 -11.35
CA GLY A 384 -8.32 -5.63 -12.43
C GLY A 384 -8.15 -7.15 -12.31
N ASP A 385 -9.00 -7.90 -13.02
CA ASP A 385 -8.88 -9.36 -13.07
C ASP A 385 -7.50 -9.74 -13.67
N PRO A 386 -6.64 -10.49 -12.94
CA PRO A 386 -5.30 -10.83 -13.41
C PRO A 386 -5.25 -11.74 -14.65
N ASP A 387 -6.37 -12.31 -15.05
CA ASP A 387 -6.46 -13.12 -16.27
C ASP A 387 -6.92 -12.31 -17.50
N THR A 388 -7.06 -10.99 -17.37
CA THR A 388 -7.41 -10.07 -18.47
C THR A 388 -6.21 -9.27 -18.94
N GLU A 389 -6.21 -8.92 -20.24
CA GLU A 389 -5.19 -8.11 -20.91
C GLU A 389 -5.86 -6.91 -21.58
N PRO A 390 -6.18 -5.85 -20.83
CA PRO A 390 -6.83 -4.66 -21.35
C PRO A 390 -5.91 -3.87 -22.29
N ALA A 391 -6.37 -3.52 -23.46
CA ALA A 391 -5.62 -2.71 -24.42
C ALA A 391 -5.84 -1.21 -24.16
N LEU A 392 -5.22 -0.70 -23.10
CA LEU A 392 -5.25 0.70 -22.70
C LEU A 392 -3.84 1.31 -22.74
N PHE A 393 -3.78 2.59 -23.10
CA PHE A 393 -2.52 3.31 -23.31
C PHE A 393 -2.59 4.69 -22.65
N ARG A 394 -1.50 5.13 -22.04
CA ARG A 394 -1.41 6.48 -21.50
C ARG A 394 -1.27 7.52 -22.62
N GLY A 395 -0.51 7.19 -23.68
CA GLY A 395 -0.29 8.06 -24.82
C GLY A 395 -1.17 7.71 -26.02
N LYS A 396 -1.47 8.72 -26.86
CA LYS A 396 -2.13 8.53 -28.13
C LYS A 396 -1.29 7.65 -29.05
N ASN A 397 -1.92 7.01 -30.06
CA ASN A 397 -1.26 6.12 -31.01
C ASN A 397 -0.62 4.86 -30.38
N ARG A 398 -1.22 4.36 -29.28
CA ARG A 398 -0.76 3.17 -28.54
C ARG A 398 0.61 3.37 -27.87
N GLU A 399 0.92 4.59 -27.52
CA GLU A 399 2.12 4.91 -26.77
C GLU A 399 1.91 4.65 -25.28
N ASN A 400 2.99 4.22 -24.60
CA ASN A 400 3.00 3.97 -23.15
C ASN A 400 1.83 3.07 -22.68
N PRO A 401 1.80 1.78 -23.07
CA PRO A 401 0.78 0.84 -22.61
C PRO A 401 0.76 0.78 -21.08
N ILE A 402 -0.43 0.60 -20.49
CA ILE A 402 -0.52 0.30 -19.04
C ILE A 402 0.06 -1.08 -18.73
N LEU A 403 0.45 -1.27 -17.49
CA LEU A 403 0.82 -2.61 -17.02
C LEU A 403 -0.42 -3.51 -16.92
N SER A 404 -0.29 -4.79 -17.28
CA SER A 404 -1.41 -5.73 -17.16
C SER A 404 -1.82 -5.92 -15.69
N PRO A 405 -3.11 -6.20 -15.41
CA PRO A 405 -3.59 -6.47 -14.05
C PRO A 405 -2.79 -7.56 -13.33
N ARG A 406 -2.37 -8.61 -14.03
CA ARG A 406 -1.50 -9.67 -13.50
C ARG A 406 -0.16 -9.11 -13.05
N ARG A 407 0.49 -8.29 -13.87
CA ARG A 407 1.79 -7.71 -13.54
C ARG A 407 1.70 -6.76 -12.34
N ILE A 408 0.63 -5.96 -12.27
CA ILE A 408 0.34 -5.11 -11.11
C ILE A 408 0.16 -5.98 -9.87
N PHE A 409 -0.68 -7.00 -9.93
CA PHE A 409 -1.00 -7.86 -8.79
C PHE A 409 0.24 -8.61 -8.25
N GLU A 410 1.03 -9.23 -9.12
CA GLU A 410 2.28 -9.91 -8.73
C GLU A 410 3.33 -8.94 -8.17
N GLY A 411 3.44 -7.75 -8.76
CA GLY A 411 4.37 -6.72 -8.32
C GLY A 411 4.04 -6.20 -6.92
N VAL A 412 2.77 -5.86 -6.64
CA VAL A 412 2.36 -5.36 -5.32
C VAL A 412 2.52 -6.44 -4.24
N ILE A 413 2.20 -7.70 -4.55
CA ILE A 413 2.44 -8.83 -3.64
C ILE A 413 3.93 -8.94 -3.30
N SER A 414 4.80 -8.84 -4.29
CA SER A 414 6.24 -8.95 -4.09
C SER A 414 6.80 -7.76 -3.30
N GLY A 415 6.34 -6.54 -3.59
CA GLY A 415 6.79 -5.32 -2.90
C GLY A 415 6.45 -5.32 -1.41
N VAL A 416 5.19 -5.62 -1.06
CA VAL A 416 4.78 -5.73 0.36
C VAL A 416 5.51 -6.89 1.05
N GLY A 417 5.70 -8.03 0.36
CA GLY A 417 6.45 -9.17 0.91
C GLY A 417 7.88 -8.81 1.28
N ILE A 418 8.62 -8.15 0.39
CA ILE A 418 10.00 -7.72 0.66
C ILE A 418 10.02 -6.68 1.79
N GLY A 419 9.14 -5.68 1.74
CA GLY A 419 9.10 -4.62 2.75
C GLY A 419 8.82 -5.15 4.15
N GLY A 420 7.83 -6.03 4.32
CA GLY A 420 7.50 -6.64 5.61
C GLY A 420 8.54 -7.65 6.09
N ASN A 421 8.92 -8.61 5.22
CA ASN A 421 9.85 -9.68 5.60
C ASN A 421 11.24 -9.16 5.94
N CYS A 422 11.81 -8.23 5.13
CA CYS A 422 13.12 -7.65 5.42
C CYS A 422 13.12 -6.71 6.63
N SER A 423 11.97 -6.10 6.97
CA SER A 423 11.80 -5.32 8.19
C SER A 423 11.62 -6.20 9.44
N GLY A 424 11.41 -7.52 9.29
CA GLY A 424 11.15 -8.44 10.39
C GLY A 424 9.83 -8.16 11.11
N ILE A 425 8.82 -7.67 10.37
CA ILE A 425 7.48 -7.37 10.87
C ILE A 425 6.50 -8.40 10.31
N PRO A 426 5.73 -9.11 11.16
CA PRO A 426 4.77 -10.09 10.67
C PRO A 426 3.63 -9.43 9.90
N THR A 427 3.20 -10.07 8.79
CA THR A 427 2.12 -9.58 7.92
C THR A 427 0.95 -10.60 7.88
N PRO A 428 0.20 -10.75 8.98
CA PRO A 428 -0.86 -11.77 9.08
C PRO A 428 -2.18 -11.35 8.44
N GLN A 429 -2.47 -10.05 8.33
CA GLN A 429 -3.79 -9.55 7.94
C GLN A 429 -3.77 -8.93 6.56
N GLY A 430 -4.70 -9.35 5.71
CA GLY A 430 -4.91 -8.71 4.43
C GLY A 430 -5.97 -9.38 3.55
N TRP A 431 -6.27 -8.74 2.43
CA TRP A 431 -7.32 -9.14 1.50
C TRP A 431 -7.01 -8.69 0.07
N CYS A 432 -7.76 -9.24 -0.90
CA CYS A 432 -7.73 -8.83 -2.29
C CYS A 432 -9.16 -8.72 -2.83
N TYR A 433 -9.40 -7.72 -3.66
CA TYR A 433 -10.65 -7.51 -4.35
C TYR A 433 -10.39 -7.25 -5.85
N PHE A 434 -11.13 -7.92 -6.72
CA PHE A 434 -10.97 -7.85 -8.17
C PHE A 434 -12.23 -7.26 -8.80
N HIS A 435 -12.03 -6.22 -9.63
CA HIS A 435 -13.09 -5.59 -10.40
C HIS A 435 -12.48 -4.88 -11.61
N ASP A 436 -13.13 -4.93 -12.77
CA ASP A 436 -12.60 -4.42 -14.03
C ASP A 436 -12.29 -2.91 -14.01
N ARG A 437 -12.97 -2.15 -13.17
CA ARG A 437 -12.72 -0.70 -13.02
C ARG A 437 -11.44 -0.35 -12.24
N TYR A 438 -10.73 -1.31 -11.66
CA TYR A 438 -9.40 -1.08 -11.09
C TYR A 438 -8.26 -1.29 -12.11
N VAL A 439 -8.62 -1.49 -13.37
CA VAL A 439 -7.68 -1.49 -14.49
C VAL A 439 -7.15 -0.08 -14.71
N GLY A 440 -5.84 0.07 -14.90
CA GLY A 440 -5.17 1.37 -15.09
C GLY A 440 -4.79 2.08 -13.79
N LYS A 441 -5.65 2.08 -12.76
CA LYS A 441 -5.32 2.63 -11.44
C LYS A 441 -5.75 1.66 -10.33
N PRO A 442 -4.86 0.77 -9.84
CA PRO A 442 -5.14 -0.11 -8.72
C PRO A 442 -5.25 0.68 -7.41
N LEU A 443 -5.88 0.08 -6.39
CA LEU A 443 -5.77 0.57 -5.02
C LEU A 443 -4.88 -0.39 -4.23
N VAL A 444 -3.85 0.17 -3.60
CA VAL A 444 -2.88 -0.58 -2.81
C VAL A 444 -2.86 0.00 -1.40
N PHE A 445 -3.37 -0.77 -0.45
CA PHE A 445 -3.41 -0.41 0.96
C PHE A 445 -2.26 -1.10 1.68
N ALA A 446 -1.59 -0.35 2.54
CA ALA A 446 -0.59 -0.84 3.45
C ALA A 446 -0.86 -0.29 4.85
N GLY A 447 -0.64 -1.09 5.88
CA GLY A 447 -0.86 -0.65 7.25
C GLY A 447 0.14 -1.25 8.22
N THR A 448 0.27 -0.59 9.37
CA THR A 448 1.15 -1.02 10.46
C THR A 448 0.50 -0.79 11.81
N VAL A 449 0.65 -1.79 12.67
CA VAL A 449 0.38 -1.69 14.11
C VAL A 449 1.71 -1.57 14.83
N GLY A 450 1.80 -0.60 15.74
CA GLY A 450 2.94 -0.44 16.64
C GLY A 450 2.60 -0.69 18.09
N VAL A 451 3.61 -0.94 18.90
CA VAL A 451 3.50 -1.04 20.36
C VAL A 451 4.55 -0.15 21.02
N MET A 452 4.17 0.57 22.07
CA MET A 452 5.10 1.37 22.86
C MET A 452 4.70 1.38 24.33
N PRO A 453 5.66 1.58 25.27
CA PRO A 453 5.34 1.88 26.66
C PRO A 453 4.53 3.18 26.76
N ARG A 454 3.62 3.30 27.70
CA ARG A 454 2.89 4.55 27.95
C ARG A 454 3.77 5.65 28.48
N ALA A 455 4.73 5.26 29.33
CA ALA A 455 5.67 6.20 29.94
C ALA A 455 7.05 5.55 30.13
N HIS A 456 8.10 6.39 30.15
CA HIS A 456 9.45 6.02 30.53
C HIS A 456 10.07 7.14 31.35
N ASN A 457 10.70 6.80 32.50
CA ASN A 457 11.29 7.76 33.41
C ASN A 457 10.35 8.94 33.80
N GLY A 458 9.05 8.68 33.94
CA GLY A 458 8.03 9.68 34.29
C GLY A 458 7.54 10.56 33.14
N ARG A 459 8.06 10.37 31.91
CA ARG A 459 7.63 11.07 30.70
C ARG A 459 6.60 10.19 29.94
N LEU A 460 5.49 10.79 29.52
CA LEU A 460 4.53 10.14 28.64
C LEU A 460 5.13 10.07 27.22
N LEU A 461 5.22 8.87 26.65
CA LEU A 461 5.92 8.67 25.39
C LEU A 461 5.10 9.02 24.14
N HIS A 462 3.79 9.19 24.27
CA HIS A 462 2.94 9.68 23.19
C HIS A 462 2.90 11.22 23.08
N GLU A 463 3.58 11.92 24.01
CA GLU A 463 3.73 13.37 23.97
C GLU A 463 5.11 13.73 23.44
N LYS A 464 5.14 14.53 22.38
CA LYS A 464 6.36 15.01 21.74
C LYS A 464 6.28 16.51 21.47
N GLN A 465 7.40 17.21 21.51
CA GLN A 465 7.48 18.61 21.18
C GLN A 465 8.93 19.02 20.87
N ALA A 466 9.17 19.55 19.69
CA ALA A 466 10.40 20.28 19.37
C ALA A 466 10.39 21.63 20.07
N LEU A 467 11.54 22.06 20.61
CA LEU A 467 11.69 23.32 21.30
C LEU A 467 12.68 24.23 20.55
N PRO A 468 12.56 25.56 20.69
CA PRO A 468 13.55 26.48 20.15
C PRO A 468 14.95 26.16 20.69
N GLY A 469 15.93 26.08 19.79
CA GLY A 469 17.32 25.68 20.12
C GLY A 469 17.59 24.17 19.91
N ASP A 470 16.58 23.31 19.75
CA ASP A 470 16.82 21.93 19.38
C ASP A 470 17.39 21.85 17.94
N LEU A 471 18.33 20.96 17.74
CA LEU A 471 18.93 20.73 16.44
C LEU A 471 18.00 19.87 15.56
N ILE A 472 17.88 20.24 14.28
CA ILE A 472 17.19 19.46 13.26
C ILE A 472 18.16 18.39 12.78
N VAL A 473 17.85 17.13 13.08
CA VAL A 473 18.70 15.99 12.69
C VAL A 473 17.95 15.11 11.72
N MET A 474 18.49 14.97 10.50
CA MET A 474 18.01 13.97 9.54
C MET A 474 18.72 12.65 9.79
N VAL A 475 17.95 11.55 9.90
CA VAL A 475 18.46 10.20 10.16
C VAL A 475 18.03 9.27 9.05
N GLY A 476 18.89 8.39 8.58
CA GLY A 476 18.62 7.35 7.61
C GLY A 476 19.24 7.58 6.23
N GLY A 477 18.51 7.30 5.16
CA GLY A 477 19.03 7.34 3.80
C GLY A 477 19.38 8.74 3.27
N ARG A 478 20.07 8.78 2.14
CA ARG A 478 20.48 10.00 1.45
C ARG A 478 19.43 10.49 0.47
N VAL A 479 19.45 11.77 0.16
CA VAL A 479 18.52 12.45 -0.76
C VAL A 479 18.97 12.26 -2.21
N GLY A 480 18.04 11.88 -3.07
CA GLY A 480 18.17 11.78 -4.53
C GLY A 480 16.97 12.42 -5.24
N LYS A 481 16.89 12.27 -6.55
CA LYS A 481 15.75 12.79 -7.36
C LYS A 481 14.50 11.89 -7.32
N ASP A 482 14.53 10.82 -6.56
CA ASP A 482 13.40 9.91 -6.39
C ASP A 482 12.29 10.57 -5.55
N GLY A 483 11.05 10.39 -5.99
CA GLY A 483 9.85 10.93 -5.34
C GLY A 483 9.64 12.44 -5.50
N ILE A 484 10.38 13.12 -6.37
CA ILE A 484 10.10 14.54 -6.69
C ILE A 484 8.68 14.64 -7.27
N HIS A 485 7.88 15.54 -6.71
CA HIS A 485 6.44 15.71 -6.99
C HIS A 485 5.58 14.49 -6.64
N GLY A 486 6.02 13.58 -5.76
CA GLY A 486 5.25 12.41 -5.34
C GLY A 486 3.92 12.79 -4.68
N ALA A 487 3.92 13.76 -3.77
CA ALA A 487 2.71 14.22 -3.09
C ALA A 487 1.69 14.85 -4.05
N THR A 488 2.14 15.69 -4.97
CA THR A 488 1.25 16.31 -5.98
C THR A 488 0.71 15.28 -6.97
N PHE A 489 1.55 14.35 -7.41
CA PHE A 489 1.17 13.28 -8.33
C PHE A 489 0.23 12.22 -7.73
N SER A 490 0.36 11.91 -6.45
CA SER A 490 -0.42 10.85 -5.80
C SER A 490 -1.92 11.11 -5.82
N SER A 491 -2.33 12.37 -5.86
CA SER A 491 -3.73 12.82 -5.88
C SER A 491 -4.16 13.43 -7.23
N GLU A 492 -3.51 13.00 -8.31
CA GLU A 492 -3.87 13.35 -9.68
C GLU A 492 -4.32 12.10 -10.46
N ALA A 493 -5.15 12.29 -11.48
CA ALA A 493 -5.49 11.22 -12.42
C ALA A 493 -4.23 10.75 -13.16
N LEU A 494 -4.07 9.44 -13.33
CA LEU A 494 -3.01 8.89 -14.18
C LEU A 494 -3.27 9.26 -15.64
N ASP A 495 -2.33 9.98 -16.24
CA ASP A 495 -2.41 10.50 -17.59
C ASP A 495 -1.05 10.39 -18.34
N PRO A 496 -0.95 10.83 -19.61
CA PRO A 496 0.29 10.83 -20.37
C PRO A 496 1.43 11.65 -19.76
N ALA A 497 1.12 12.68 -18.99
CA ALA A 497 2.09 13.61 -18.40
C ALA A 497 2.60 13.17 -17.02
N SER A 498 2.10 12.05 -16.49
CA SER A 498 2.48 11.52 -15.18
C SER A 498 4.00 11.32 -15.07
N PRO A 499 4.68 11.95 -14.08
CA PRO A 499 6.13 11.98 -13.99
C PRO A 499 6.70 10.62 -13.55
N VAL A 500 7.69 10.14 -14.27
CA VAL A 500 8.40 8.88 -13.92
C VAL A 500 9.24 9.07 -12.66
N THR A 501 9.71 10.27 -12.38
CA THR A 501 10.49 10.63 -11.19
C THR A 501 9.71 10.51 -9.88
N ALA A 502 8.37 10.50 -9.94
CA ALA A 502 7.52 10.25 -8.77
C ALA A 502 7.61 8.79 -8.24
N VAL A 503 8.19 7.86 -9.01
CA VAL A 503 8.41 6.49 -8.54
C VAL A 503 9.55 6.46 -7.52
N GLN A 504 9.27 5.81 -6.39
CA GLN A 504 10.21 5.62 -5.29
C GLN A 504 10.42 4.12 -5.07
N ILE A 505 11.60 3.73 -4.61
CA ILE A 505 11.87 2.36 -4.18
C ILE A 505 12.42 2.41 -2.76
N GLY A 506 11.67 1.82 -1.81
CA GLY A 506 12.05 1.77 -0.40
C GLY A 506 13.23 0.82 -0.14
N ASP A 507 14.00 1.10 0.93
CA ASP A 507 15.08 0.25 1.44
C ASP A 507 14.77 -0.23 2.87
N PRO A 508 14.15 -1.40 3.04
CA PRO A 508 13.76 -1.88 4.36
C PRO A 508 14.94 -2.17 5.29
N ILE A 509 16.15 -2.38 4.78
CA ILE A 509 17.35 -2.62 5.60
C ILE A 509 17.79 -1.33 6.29
N THR A 510 17.88 -0.23 5.53
CA THR A 510 18.17 1.09 6.12
C THR A 510 17.11 1.47 7.15
N GLN A 511 15.82 1.24 6.83
CA GLN A 511 14.74 1.48 7.80
C GLN A 511 14.89 0.63 9.07
N LYS A 512 15.21 -0.64 8.92
CA LYS A 512 15.37 -1.56 10.07
C LYS A 512 16.48 -1.11 10.99
N LYS A 513 17.63 -0.67 10.45
CA LYS A 513 18.76 -0.16 11.25
C LYS A 513 18.33 1.01 12.14
N PHE A 514 17.81 2.10 11.56
CA PHE A 514 17.44 3.25 12.36
C PHE A 514 16.22 3.00 13.25
N SER A 515 15.24 2.21 12.82
CA SER A 515 14.08 1.87 13.63
C SER A 515 14.47 1.22 14.96
N ASP A 516 15.33 0.20 14.93
CA ASP A 516 15.76 -0.49 16.14
C ASP A 516 16.51 0.43 17.10
N VAL A 517 17.33 1.35 16.57
CA VAL A 517 18.08 2.32 17.39
C VAL A 517 17.14 3.35 18.00
N ILE A 518 16.24 3.93 17.22
CA ILE A 518 15.36 5.01 17.64
C ILE A 518 14.37 4.53 18.69
N VAL A 519 13.59 3.46 18.40
CA VAL A 519 12.47 3.03 19.24
C VAL A 519 12.87 2.30 20.53
N ARG A 520 14.14 2.03 20.72
CA ARG A 520 14.66 1.33 21.90
C ARG A 520 15.76 2.11 22.59
N GLU A 521 16.87 2.39 21.88
CA GLU A 521 18.06 2.96 22.51
C GLU A 521 17.95 4.47 22.64
N ALA A 522 17.76 5.21 21.55
CA ALA A 522 17.73 6.68 21.58
C ALA A 522 16.55 7.22 22.39
N ARG A 523 15.36 6.61 22.25
CA ARG A 523 14.17 6.96 23.05
C ARG A 523 14.40 6.70 24.54
N ASP A 524 14.84 5.51 24.89
CA ASP A 524 14.97 5.10 26.31
C ASP A 524 16.15 5.82 27.00
N LEU A 525 17.12 6.33 26.23
CA LEU A 525 18.17 7.23 26.72
C LEU A 525 17.75 8.72 26.72
N ASP A 526 16.51 9.01 26.31
CA ASP A 526 15.95 10.37 26.24
C ASP A 526 16.81 11.34 25.40
N LEU A 527 17.30 10.88 24.24
CA LEU A 527 18.23 11.65 23.41
C LEU A 527 17.57 12.64 22.47
N TYR A 528 16.25 12.59 22.28
CA TYR A 528 15.50 13.51 21.42
C TYR A 528 14.12 13.86 22.01
N ARG A 529 13.50 14.94 21.52
CA ARG A 529 12.24 15.48 22.03
C ARG A 529 11.05 15.29 21.12
N SER A 530 11.28 15.26 19.83
CA SER A 530 10.24 15.04 18.81
C SER A 530 10.83 14.32 17.61
N ILE A 531 9.97 13.65 16.85
CA ILE A 531 10.32 12.88 15.66
C ILE A 531 9.13 12.85 14.70
N THR A 532 9.42 12.93 13.39
CA THR A 532 8.45 12.63 12.33
C THR A 532 9.16 11.95 11.15
N ASP A 533 8.40 11.28 10.28
CA ASP A 533 8.97 10.70 9.06
C ASP A 533 9.12 11.76 7.95
N ASN A 534 10.01 11.48 6.99
CA ASN A 534 10.12 12.25 5.76
C ASN A 534 9.34 11.51 4.67
N GLY A 535 8.03 11.64 4.70
CA GLY A 535 7.10 11.07 3.72
C GLY A 535 6.86 11.99 2.53
N ALA A 536 5.59 12.27 2.25
CA ALA A 536 5.18 13.19 1.19
C ALA A 536 5.78 14.58 1.37
N GLY A 537 6.31 15.15 0.27
CA GLY A 537 6.98 16.45 0.27
C GLY A 537 8.36 16.47 0.97
N GLY A 538 8.85 15.33 1.44
CA GLY A 538 10.20 15.19 1.99
C GLY A 538 10.49 16.12 3.17
N LEU A 539 11.63 16.82 3.13
CA LEU A 539 12.04 17.77 4.18
C LEU A 539 11.10 18.98 4.26
N SER A 540 10.49 19.38 3.13
CA SER A 540 9.61 20.55 3.10
C SER A 540 8.35 20.39 3.96
N CYS A 541 7.86 19.16 4.11
CA CYS A 541 6.73 18.86 5.00
C CYS A 541 7.20 18.47 6.40
N SER A 542 8.15 17.54 6.55
CA SER A 542 8.55 17.03 7.86
C SER A 542 9.13 18.12 8.79
N VAL A 543 10.05 18.96 8.27
CA VAL A 543 10.66 20.06 9.06
C VAL A 543 9.63 21.15 9.33
N ALA A 544 8.80 21.53 8.34
CA ALA A 544 7.80 22.57 8.53
C ALA A 544 6.70 22.16 9.52
N GLU A 545 6.30 20.90 9.54
CA GLU A 545 5.34 20.36 10.53
C GLU A 545 5.91 20.42 11.94
N MET A 546 7.15 19.97 12.15
CA MET A 546 7.82 20.05 13.44
C MET A 546 8.10 21.50 13.84
N ALA A 547 8.33 22.41 12.89
CA ALA A 547 8.52 23.83 13.15
C ALA A 547 7.28 24.48 13.78
N LYS A 548 6.06 23.93 13.60
CA LYS A 548 4.87 24.39 14.34
C LYS A 548 4.96 24.11 15.83
N GLU A 549 5.67 23.06 16.23
CA GLU A 549 5.84 22.70 17.64
C GLU A 549 6.73 23.71 18.37
N SER A 550 7.77 24.22 17.72
CA SER A 550 8.76 25.16 18.27
C SER A 550 8.43 26.62 17.99
N GLY A 551 7.72 26.92 16.90
CA GLY A 551 7.43 28.27 16.42
C GLY A 551 8.36 28.75 15.30
N GLY A 552 9.20 27.91 14.71
CA GLY A 552 10.06 28.25 13.58
C GLY A 552 11.19 27.26 13.30
N CYS A 553 11.88 27.47 12.17
CA CYS A 553 13.07 26.68 11.85
C CYS A 553 14.06 27.46 10.97
N HIS A 554 15.33 27.06 11.03
CA HIS A 554 16.40 27.50 10.14
C HIS A 554 17.16 26.26 9.64
N VAL A 555 17.11 26.01 8.34
CA VAL A 555 17.66 24.83 7.67
C VAL A 555 18.82 25.20 6.77
N LEU A 556 19.86 24.37 6.74
CA LEU A 556 21.06 24.48 5.93
C LEU A 556 21.09 23.32 4.94
N LEU A 557 20.57 23.52 3.72
CA LEU A 557 20.39 22.45 2.73
C LEU A 557 21.70 21.87 2.18
N ASP A 558 22.76 22.66 2.16
CA ASP A 558 24.09 22.24 1.78
C ASP A 558 24.68 21.15 2.71
N ARG A 559 24.10 20.96 3.91
CA ARG A 559 24.47 19.88 4.84
C ARG A 559 23.73 18.57 4.62
N VAL A 560 22.66 18.59 3.82
CA VAL A 560 21.86 17.40 3.56
C VAL A 560 22.67 16.38 2.77
N PRO A 561 22.84 15.13 3.25
CA PRO A 561 23.60 14.11 2.53
C PRO A 561 22.86 13.68 1.25
N LEU A 562 23.56 13.73 0.13
CA LEU A 562 23.02 13.43 -1.19
C LEU A 562 23.49 12.07 -1.71
N LYS A 563 22.66 11.41 -2.51
CA LYS A 563 23.02 10.18 -3.25
C LYS A 563 24.06 10.48 -4.34
N TYR A 564 23.99 11.67 -4.93
CA TYR A 564 24.90 12.18 -5.97
C TYR A 564 24.91 13.71 -5.99
N PRO A 565 26.02 14.35 -6.37
CA PRO A 565 26.14 15.82 -6.41
C PRO A 565 25.32 16.43 -7.55
N GLY A 566 25.09 17.74 -7.50
CA GLY A 566 24.49 18.52 -8.58
C GLY A 566 22.99 18.72 -8.46
N MET A 567 22.34 18.32 -7.36
CA MET A 567 20.93 18.57 -7.11
C MET A 567 20.67 20.06 -6.81
N ALA A 568 19.60 20.61 -7.38
CA ALA A 568 19.15 21.96 -7.08
C ALA A 568 18.52 22.06 -5.68
N PRO A 569 18.54 23.24 -5.02
CA PRO A 569 17.97 23.42 -3.69
C PRO A 569 16.52 22.95 -3.55
N TRP A 570 15.66 23.23 -4.54
CA TRP A 570 14.27 22.78 -4.53
C TRP A 570 14.16 21.26 -4.63
N GLU A 571 15.01 20.58 -5.42
CA GLU A 571 15.03 19.11 -5.53
C GLU A 571 15.42 18.46 -4.21
N ILE A 572 16.40 19.05 -3.49
CA ILE A 572 16.82 18.56 -2.17
C ILE A 572 15.68 18.70 -1.15
N TRP A 573 14.99 19.85 -1.19
CA TRP A 573 13.97 20.22 -0.20
C TRP A 573 12.69 19.40 -0.31
N ILE A 574 12.22 19.11 -1.54
CA ILE A 574 10.96 18.38 -1.77
C ILE A 574 11.14 16.90 -2.11
N SER A 575 12.37 16.40 -2.22
CA SER A 575 12.61 14.97 -2.52
C SER A 575 11.99 14.07 -1.46
N GLU A 576 11.25 13.07 -1.92
CA GLU A 576 10.65 12.03 -1.08
C GLU A 576 11.49 10.74 -1.05
N SER A 577 12.82 10.84 -1.24
CA SER A 577 13.73 9.70 -1.04
C SER A 577 13.42 9.01 0.27
N GLN A 578 13.21 7.71 0.22
CA GLN A 578 12.65 6.94 1.33
C GLN A 578 13.64 6.73 2.49
N GLU A 579 13.16 6.13 3.58
CA GLU A 579 13.92 5.74 4.78
C GLU A 579 14.65 6.89 5.46
N ARG A 580 13.95 8.01 5.65
CA ARG A 580 14.46 9.16 6.39
C ARG A 580 13.48 9.57 7.49
N MET A 581 14.04 10.00 8.62
CA MET A 581 13.30 10.60 9.75
C MET A 581 13.91 11.95 10.09
N THR A 582 13.09 12.89 10.53
CA THR A 582 13.52 14.18 11.09
C THR A 582 13.31 14.15 12.60
N LEU A 583 14.33 14.49 13.37
CA LEU A 583 14.31 14.52 14.83
C LEU A 583 14.69 15.90 15.37
N ALA A 584 14.08 16.26 16.50
CA ALA A 584 14.48 17.41 17.31
C ALA A 584 15.39 16.92 18.47
N VAL A 585 16.68 17.21 18.37
CA VAL A 585 17.69 16.76 19.33
C VAL A 585 18.22 17.95 20.11
N PRO A 586 18.13 17.96 21.47
CA PRO A 586 18.72 19.02 22.29
C PRO A 586 20.21 19.17 22.03
N GLU A 587 20.71 20.41 21.94
CA GLU A 587 22.13 20.68 21.65
C GLU A 587 23.06 19.97 22.66
N GLU A 588 22.69 19.91 23.92
CA GLU A 588 23.46 19.23 24.98
C GLU A 588 23.49 17.70 24.84
N LYS A 589 22.63 17.10 24.01
CA LYS A 589 22.56 15.64 23.80
C LYS A 589 23.12 15.20 22.44
N ILE A 590 23.49 16.12 21.56
CA ILE A 590 23.85 15.82 20.18
C ILE A 590 25.06 14.88 20.08
N GLU A 591 26.10 15.07 20.87
CA GLU A 591 27.27 14.20 20.83
C GLU A 591 26.91 12.76 21.18
N ALA A 592 26.14 12.56 22.25
CA ALA A 592 25.67 11.21 22.64
C ALA A 592 24.75 10.57 21.59
N PHE A 593 23.90 11.37 20.94
CA PHE A 593 23.04 10.93 19.86
C PHE A 593 23.86 10.49 18.64
N MET A 594 24.79 11.32 18.16
CA MET A 594 25.64 11.02 17.00
C MET A 594 26.55 9.81 17.25
N ASP A 595 27.09 9.67 18.44
CA ASP A 595 27.89 8.51 18.85
C ASP A 595 27.07 7.22 18.84
N LEU A 596 25.80 7.26 19.29
CA LEU A 596 24.90 6.13 19.23
C LEU A 596 24.62 5.73 17.78
N MET A 597 24.25 6.69 16.91
CA MET A 597 23.97 6.44 15.50
C MET A 597 25.18 5.83 14.80
N LYS A 598 26.36 6.39 15.00
CA LYS A 598 27.62 5.87 14.43
C LYS A 598 27.92 4.43 14.88
N ARG A 599 27.73 4.11 16.16
CA ARG A 599 27.97 2.74 16.69
C ARG A 599 27.00 1.70 16.12
N ARG A 600 25.85 2.13 15.64
CA ARG A 600 24.80 1.27 15.06
C ARG A 600 24.76 1.32 13.52
N ASP A 601 25.76 1.94 12.90
CA ASP A 601 25.85 2.12 11.45
C ASP A 601 24.57 2.78 10.86
N VAL A 602 24.11 3.84 11.53
CA VAL A 602 22.99 4.68 11.09
C VAL A 602 23.53 6.04 10.71
N GLU A 603 23.28 6.47 9.48
CA GLU A 603 23.65 7.81 9.02
C GLU A 603 22.74 8.84 9.69
N ALA A 604 23.35 9.89 10.27
CA ALA A 604 22.65 11.01 10.89
C ALA A 604 23.39 12.30 10.62
N THR A 605 22.66 13.37 10.34
CA THR A 605 23.27 14.68 9.99
C THR A 605 22.47 15.81 10.58
N VAL A 606 23.15 16.76 11.22
CA VAL A 606 22.55 18.03 11.66
C VAL A 606 22.38 18.95 10.47
N ILE A 607 21.14 19.25 10.11
CA ILE A 607 20.78 20.05 8.94
C ILE A 607 20.22 21.42 9.30
N GLY A 608 20.12 21.79 10.58
CA GLY A 608 19.58 23.06 11.01
C GLY A 608 19.23 23.12 12.48
N THR A 609 18.41 24.11 12.86
CA THR A 609 17.98 24.37 14.22
C THR A 609 16.51 24.82 14.24
N PHE A 610 15.74 24.37 15.21
CA PHE A 610 14.39 24.86 15.48
C PHE A 610 14.47 26.22 16.19
N THR A 611 13.57 27.13 15.83
CA THR A 611 13.53 28.51 16.34
C THR A 611 12.13 28.87 16.85
N ASP A 612 11.94 30.11 17.32
CA ASP A 612 10.66 30.72 17.72
C ASP A 612 10.31 31.95 16.88
N THR A 613 10.87 32.04 15.69
CA THR A 613 10.78 33.25 14.82
C THR A 613 9.45 33.42 14.09
N GLY A 614 8.55 32.45 14.13
CA GLY A 614 7.34 32.40 13.32
C GLY A 614 7.60 32.06 11.85
N ARG A 615 8.84 31.70 11.48
CA ARG A 615 9.26 31.57 10.07
C ARG A 615 9.90 30.21 9.77
N CYS A 616 9.72 29.76 8.55
CA CYS A 616 10.49 28.67 7.95
C CYS A 616 11.55 29.30 7.05
N VAL A 617 12.81 29.25 7.49
CA VAL A 617 13.96 29.80 6.77
C VAL A 617 14.85 28.67 6.28
N VAL A 618 15.18 28.67 5.00
CA VAL A 618 16.04 27.67 4.36
C VAL A 618 17.16 28.38 3.62
N GLU A 619 18.40 27.98 3.90
CA GLU A 619 19.62 28.48 3.25
C GLU A 619 20.28 27.37 2.42
N TYR A 620 20.92 27.77 1.35
CA TYR A 620 21.77 26.91 0.53
C TYR A 620 23.02 27.67 0.15
N ASP A 621 24.20 27.17 0.49
CA ASP A 621 25.50 27.78 0.23
C ASP A 621 25.54 29.26 0.67
N GLY A 622 25.06 29.52 1.90
CA GLY A 622 25.02 30.83 2.52
C GLY A 622 24.02 31.84 1.92
N THR A 623 23.14 31.37 1.02
CA THR A 623 22.06 32.18 0.43
C THR A 623 20.70 31.71 0.92
N THR A 624 19.86 32.63 1.38
CA THR A 624 18.46 32.29 1.74
C THR A 624 17.68 31.97 0.47
N VAL A 625 17.20 30.73 0.39
CA VAL A 625 16.44 30.22 -0.75
C VAL A 625 14.94 30.11 -0.44
N MET A 626 14.56 30.15 0.82
CA MET A 626 13.16 30.21 1.29
C MET A 626 13.08 31.00 2.58
N ASP A 627 12.08 31.86 2.70
CA ASP A 627 11.75 32.61 3.92
C ASP A 627 10.25 32.93 3.93
N ILE A 628 9.45 32.08 4.60
CA ILE A 628 7.98 32.12 4.60
C ILE A 628 7.49 32.09 6.06
N ASP A 629 6.41 32.82 6.34
CA ASP A 629 5.68 32.71 7.62
C ASP A 629 5.06 31.33 7.75
N LEU A 630 5.23 30.67 8.91
CA LEU A 630 4.62 29.35 9.18
C LEU A 630 3.09 29.38 9.07
N ASP A 631 2.45 30.46 9.52
CA ASP A 631 0.99 30.62 9.39
C ASP A 631 0.56 30.64 7.91
N PHE A 632 1.30 31.35 7.05
CA PHE A 632 0.99 31.32 5.63
C PHE A 632 1.28 29.94 5.00
N LEU A 633 2.42 29.36 5.33
CA LEU A 633 2.78 28.03 4.80
C LEU A 633 1.73 26.97 5.13
N HIS A 634 1.18 26.97 6.34
CA HIS A 634 0.25 25.95 6.79
C HIS A 634 -1.23 26.31 6.60
N ASP A 635 -1.61 27.56 6.82
CA ASP A 635 -3.00 28.00 6.91
C ASP A 635 -3.36 29.07 5.84
N GLY A 636 -2.42 29.41 4.95
CA GLY A 636 -2.65 30.34 3.82
C GLY A 636 -3.44 29.77 2.66
N LEU A 637 -3.79 28.50 2.70
CA LEU A 637 -4.59 27.84 1.67
C LEU A 637 -6.01 28.45 1.59
N PRO A 638 -6.46 28.89 0.40
CA PRO A 638 -7.80 29.42 0.23
C PRO A 638 -8.88 28.40 0.54
N GLU A 639 -9.92 28.82 1.25
CA GLU A 639 -11.08 27.97 1.52
C GLU A 639 -11.85 27.65 0.23
N LYS A 640 -12.25 26.39 0.08
CA LYS A 640 -13.11 25.92 -1.02
C LYS A 640 -14.52 25.61 -0.51
N HIS A 641 -15.52 25.92 -1.34
CA HIS A 641 -16.91 25.51 -1.12
C HIS A 641 -17.33 24.55 -2.23
N LEU A 642 -17.47 23.30 -1.89
CA LEU A 642 -17.88 22.25 -2.81
C LEU A 642 -19.40 22.17 -2.89
N ARG A 643 -19.92 21.77 -4.03
CA ARG A 643 -21.35 21.54 -4.26
C ARG A 643 -21.59 20.10 -4.67
N THR A 644 -22.63 19.50 -4.15
CA THR A 644 -23.01 18.15 -4.49
C THR A 644 -24.29 18.12 -5.33
N LEU A 645 -24.41 17.09 -6.17
CA LEU A 645 -25.64 16.81 -6.92
C LEU A 645 -26.14 15.42 -6.52
N PRO A 646 -27.33 15.33 -5.91
CA PRO A 646 -27.90 14.07 -5.53
C PRO A 646 -28.10 13.14 -6.73
N VAL A 647 -27.67 11.88 -6.57
CA VAL A 647 -27.92 10.83 -7.55
C VAL A 647 -29.04 9.93 -7.01
N GLU A 648 -30.19 10.00 -7.66
CA GLU A 648 -31.28 9.08 -7.35
C GLU A 648 -31.10 7.80 -8.15
N THR A 649 -30.64 6.76 -7.49
CA THR A 649 -30.55 5.41 -8.05
C THR A 649 -31.62 4.54 -7.39
N ALA A 650 -32.69 4.27 -8.13
CA ALA A 650 -33.69 3.29 -7.72
C ALA A 650 -33.39 1.97 -8.44
N TYR A 651 -32.74 1.06 -7.77
CA TYR A 651 -32.53 -0.28 -8.26
C TYR A 651 -33.53 -1.24 -7.61
N PRO A 652 -34.63 -1.65 -8.32
CA PRO A 652 -35.50 -2.67 -7.79
C PRO A 652 -34.77 -4.00 -7.64
N GLU A 653 -35.22 -4.81 -6.70
CA GLU A 653 -34.71 -6.18 -6.62
C GLU A 653 -34.98 -6.93 -7.93
N PRO A 654 -33.95 -7.55 -8.52
CA PRO A 654 -34.10 -8.24 -9.78
C PRO A 654 -34.95 -9.51 -9.64
N ASP A 655 -35.77 -9.78 -10.63
CA ASP A 655 -36.53 -11.01 -10.74
C ASP A 655 -35.85 -11.95 -11.77
N PHE A 656 -35.49 -13.14 -11.32
CA PHE A 656 -34.87 -14.19 -12.12
C PHE A 656 -35.23 -15.58 -11.59
N PRO A 657 -35.18 -16.64 -12.41
CA PRO A 657 -35.53 -17.96 -11.98
C PRO A 657 -34.57 -18.52 -10.95
N CYS A 658 -35.14 -19.17 -9.91
CA CYS A 658 -34.37 -19.92 -8.92
C CYS A 658 -33.92 -21.26 -9.51
N PRO A 659 -32.62 -21.61 -9.47
CA PRO A 659 -32.16 -22.93 -9.91
C PRO A 659 -32.71 -24.04 -9.03
N ASP A 660 -33.10 -25.18 -9.63
CA ASP A 660 -33.59 -26.34 -8.91
C ASP A 660 -32.53 -27.04 -8.03
N ARG A 661 -31.27 -26.99 -8.47
CA ARG A 661 -30.08 -27.49 -7.80
C ARG A 661 -29.01 -26.42 -7.77
N LEU A 662 -28.24 -26.37 -6.68
CA LEU A 662 -27.24 -25.32 -6.44
C LEU A 662 -25.82 -25.89 -6.33
N ASP A 663 -25.59 -27.16 -6.69
CA ASP A 663 -24.32 -27.86 -6.57
C ASP A 663 -23.21 -27.18 -7.38
N ASP A 664 -23.47 -26.98 -8.68
CA ASP A 664 -22.51 -26.35 -9.60
C ASP A 664 -22.32 -24.87 -9.27
N LEU A 665 -23.39 -24.19 -8.85
CA LEU A 665 -23.34 -22.80 -8.43
C LEU A 665 -22.48 -22.61 -7.19
N LEU A 666 -22.57 -23.52 -6.19
CA LEU A 666 -21.69 -23.49 -5.01
C LEU A 666 -20.21 -23.58 -5.44
N LEU A 667 -19.86 -24.54 -6.30
CA LEU A 667 -18.49 -24.72 -6.76
C LEU A 667 -18.00 -23.51 -7.58
N ALA A 668 -18.84 -22.97 -8.45
CA ALA A 668 -18.54 -21.77 -9.22
C ALA A 668 -18.33 -20.53 -8.33
N MET A 669 -19.18 -20.34 -7.31
CA MET A 669 -19.05 -19.25 -6.35
C MET A 669 -17.78 -19.38 -5.50
N LEU A 670 -17.44 -20.60 -5.04
CA LEU A 670 -16.18 -20.84 -4.31
C LEU A 670 -14.94 -20.52 -5.16
N ALA A 671 -15.04 -20.68 -6.48
CA ALA A 671 -13.97 -20.37 -7.44
C ALA A 671 -13.93 -18.89 -7.86
N ARG A 672 -14.88 -18.03 -7.47
CA ARG A 672 -14.82 -16.60 -7.78
C ARG A 672 -13.62 -15.95 -7.13
N LYS A 673 -12.90 -15.11 -7.85
CA LYS A 673 -11.64 -14.49 -7.39
C LYS A 673 -11.80 -13.67 -6.10
N ASN A 674 -12.96 -13.05 -5.85
CA ASN A 674 -13.25 -12.34 -4.58
C ASN A 674 -13.51 -13.28 -3.40
N ILE A 675 -13.86 -14.54 -3.65
CA ILE A 675 -14.23 -15.55 -2.63
C ILE A 675 -13.12 -16.57 -2.37
N CYS A 676 -12.43 -17.04 -3.43
CA CYS A 676 -11.47 -18.14 -3.41
C CYS A 676 -10.27 -17.90 -2.49
N SER A 677 -9.47 -18.93 -2.29
CA SER A 677 -8.27 -18.88 -1.44
C SER A 677 -7.24 -17.88 -1.95
N LYS A 678 -6.67 -17.07 -1.03
CA LYS A 678 -5.49 -16.22 -1.22
C LYS A 678 -4.28 -16.78 -0.44
N GLU A 679 -4.31 -18.07 -0.14
CA GLU A 679 -3.25 -18.72 0.64
C GLU A 679 -1.85 -18.48 0.03
N PHE A 680 -1.74 -18.41 -1.30
CA PHE A 680 -0.48 -18.16 -2.00
C PHE A 680 0.17 -16.80 -1.65
N ILE A 681 -0.62 -15.78 -1.28
CA ILE A 681 -0.10 -14.51 -0.75
C ILE A 681 0.30 -14.68 0.70
N SER A 682 -0.63 -15.19 1.51
CA SER A 682 -0.46 -15.31 2.96
C SER A 682 0.73 -16.18 3.37
N THR A 683 1.13 -17.13 2.53
CA THR A 683 2.30 -18.00 2.78
C THR A 683 3.61 -17.40 2.29
N ARG A 684 3.59 -16.38 1.45
CA ARG A 684 4.80 -15.62 1.06
C ARG A 684 5.20 -14.58 2.10
N TYR A 685 4.21 -14.08 2.84
CA TYR A 685 4.44 -13.09 3.89
C TYR A 685 4.74 -13.80 5.20
N ASP A 686 5.85 -13.43 5.83
CA ASP A 686 6.12 -13.94 7.17
C ASP A 686 5.07 -13.37 8.13
N HIS A 687 4.29 -14.24 8.73
CA HIS A 687 3.24 -13.87 9.69
C HIS A 687 3.54 -14.40 11.10
N THR A 688 4.70 -15.03 11.31
CA THR A 688 5.11 -15.67 12.57
C THR A 688 6.35 -15.03 13.19
N VAL A 689 7.09 -14.23 12.46
CA VAL A 689 8.23 -13.48 12.98
C VAL A 689 7.82 -12.63 14.19
N GLN A 690 8.70 -12.42 15.15
CA GLN A 690 8.47 -11.85 16.48
C GLN A 690 7.72 -12.78 17.46
N GLY A 691 7.26 -13.98 17.06
CA GLY A 691 6.76 -15.03 17.95
C GLY A 691 5.40 -14.76 18.60
N GLY A 692 4.64 -13.77 18.14
CA GLY A 692 3.36 -13.38 18.73
C GLY A 692 2.11 -14.02 18.12
N HIS A 693 2.27 -14.88 17.14
CA HIS A 693 1.17 -15.48 16.39
C HIS A 693 0.20 -16.30 17.25
N VAL A 694 -1.10 -15.98 17.16
CA VAL A 694 -2.21 -16.75 17.77
C VAL A 694 -3.15 -17.25 16.66
N PHE A 695 -3.81 -16.34 15.93
CA PHE A 695 -4.58 -16.64 14.73
C PHE A 695 -3.97 -15.96 13.52
N GLY A 696 -3.51 -16.76 12.57
CA GLY A 696 -2.91 -16.28 11.34
C GLY A 696 -3.91 -16.07 10.20
N PRO A 697 -3.36 -15.86 9.00
CA PRO A 697 -4.16 -15.51 7.81
C PRO A 697 -5.04 -16.66 7.31
N VAL A 698 -4.73 -17.91 7.66
CA VAL A 698 -5.50 -19.11 7.33
C VAL A 698 -5.74 -19.95 8.57
N GLN A 699 -6.91 -20.56 8.66
CA GLN A 699 -7.33 -21.36 9.83
C GLN A 699 -7.82 -22.74 9.42
N GLY A 700 -7.78 -23.64 10.41
CA GLY A 700 -8.21 -25.03 10.29
C GLY A 700 -7.30 -25.89 9.42
N SER A 701 -7.56 -27.21 9.41
CA SER A 701 -6.81 -28.19 8.61
C SER A 701 -6.97 -27.98 7.09
N GLY A 702 -8.08 -27.35 6.67
CA GLY A 702 -8.37 -26.94 5.30
C GLY A 702 -7.66 -25.67 4.86
N ARG A 703 -7.01 -24.91 5.77
CA ARG A 703 -6.27 -23.68 5.51
C ARG A 703 -7.12 -22.64 4.75
N VAL A 704 -8.24 -22.27 5.35
CA VAL A 704 -9.18 -21.29 4.79
C VAL A 704 -8.86 -19.89 5.31
N GLN A 705 -8.97 -18.90 4.44
CA GLN A 705 -8.74 -17.48 4.77
C GLN A 705 -9.63 -17.04 5.94
N THR A 706 -9.00 -16.42 6.94
CA THR A 706 -9.69 -15.91 8.12
C THR A 706 -10.37 -14.56 7.86
N ALA A 707 -11.37 -14.21 8.67
CA ALA A 707 -11.96 -12.87 8.71
C ALA A 707 -11.20 -11.93 9.65
N ALA A 708 -10.51 -12.46 10.66
CA ALA A 708 -9.72 -11.70 11.61
C ALA A 708 -8.47 -12.48 12.03
N THR A 709 -7.40 -11.73 12.34
CA THR A 709 -6.16 -12.28 12.90
C THR A 709 -5.99 -11.83 14.33
N LEU A 710 -5.19 -12.57 15.10
CA LEU A 710 -4.91 -12.29 16.52
C LEU A 710 -3.43 -12.50 16.81
N THR A 711 -2.79 -11.47 17.35
CA THR A 711 -1.35 -11.45 17.60
C THR A 711 -1.03 -10.92 19.01
N LYS A 712 -0.19 -11.59 19.76
CA LYS A 712 0.38 -11.09 21.02
C LYS A 712 1.54 -10.16 20.72
N VAL A 713 1.43 -8.88 21.09
CA VAL A 713 2.43 -7.85 20.78
C VAL A 713 3.31 -7.52 21.98
N VAL A 714 2.90 -7.89 23.19
CA VAL A 714 3.65 -7.73 24.43
C VAL A 714 4.04 -9.10 24.96
N PRO A 715 5.35 -9.42 25.06
CA PRO A 715 5.82 -10.69 25.61
C PRO A 715 5.31 -10.91 27.04
N GLY A 716 4.83 -12.13 27.34
CA GLY A 716 4.30 -12.48 28.67
C GLY A 716 2.84 -12.07 28.93
N SER A 717 2.27 -11.14 28.15
CA SER A 717 0.85 -10.80 28.24
C SER A 717 -0.03 -11.89 27.62
N MET A 718 -1.20 -12.14 28.19
CA MET A 718 -2.24 -12.96 27.58
C MET A 718 -3.22 -12.14 26.74
N LYS A 719 -3.10 -10.80 26.75
CA LYS A 719 -3.84 -9.94 25.82
C LYS A 719 -3.27 -10.05 24.39
N GLY A 720 -4.14 -9.86 23.41
CA GLY A 720 -3.75 -9.86 22.00
C GLY A 720 -4.39 -8.72 21.23
N VAL A 721 -3.74 -8.33 20.13
CA VAL A 721 -4.27 -7.38 19.15
C VAL A 721 -4.97 -8.17 18.06
N GLY A 722 -6.26 -7.91 17.88
CA GLY A 722 -7.04 -8.42 16.75
C GLY A 722 -7.20 -7.37 15.66
N LEU A 723 -7.16 -7.82 14.40
CA LEU A 723 -7.36 -7.01 13.21
C LEU A 723 -8.39 -7.64 12.29
N SER A 724 -9.26 -6.83 11.71
CA SER A 724 -10.21 -7.21 10.69
C SER A 724 -10.48 -6.06 9.74
N GLN A 725 -11.06 -6.35 8.58
CA GLN A 725 -11.29 -5.36 7.52
C GLN A 725 -12.65 -5.59 6.87
N GLY A 726 -13.30 -4.48 6.45
CA GLY A 726 -14.57 -4.50 5.73
C GLY A 726 -14.52 -3.61 4.50
N ILE A 727 -14.99 -4.14 3.36
CA ILE A 727 -15.00 -3.46 2.07
C ILE A 727 -16.13 -3.99 1.18
N PHE A 728 -16.89 -3.09 0.53
CA PHE A 728 -17.98 -3.41 -0.39
C PHE A 728 -18.04 -2.43 -1.57
N PRO A 729 -17.08 -2.45 -2.50
CA PRO A 729 -17.02 -1.46 -3.59
C PRO A 729 -18.25 -1.48 -4.50
N THR A 730 -18.85 -2.65 -4.73
CA THR A 730 -20.07 -2.79 -5.56
C THR A 730 -21.31 -2.14 -4.98
N TYR A 731 -21.34 -1.89 -3.67
CA TYR A 731 -22.45 -1.21 -3.02
C TYR A 731 -22.42 0.31 -3.25
N SER A 732 -21.25 0.88 -3.55
CA SER A 732 -21.05 2.33 -3.63
C SER A 732 -21.86 3.03 -4.70
N GLU A 733 -22.10 2.35 -5.83
CA GLU A 733 -22.89 2.89 -6.94
C GLU A 733 -24.41 2.76 -6.69
N ILE A 734 -24.81 1.95 -5.72
CA ILE A 734 -26.20 1.70 -5.36
C ILE A 734 -26.60 2.56 -4.17
N ASP A 735 -25.90 2.40 -3.05
CA ASP A 735 -26.14 3.14 -1.82
C ASP A 735 -24.84 3.31 -1.01
N PRO A 736 -24.10 4.44 -1.18
CA PRO A 736 -22.85 4.69 -0.45
C PRO A 736 -23.02 4.75 1.07
N TYR A 737 -24.17 5.17 1.57
CA TYR A 737 -24.46 5.21 3.01
C TYR A 737 -24.51 3.80 3.60
N ARG A 738 -25.28 2.89 2.96
CA ARG A 738 -25.34 1.49 3.39
C ARG A 738 -24.04 0.75 3.15
N MET A 739 -23.30 1.10 2.10
CA MET A 739 -21.93 0.59 1.89
C MET A 739 -21.05 0.86 3.11
N ALA A 740 -21.04 2.10 3.62
CA ALA A 740 -20.23 2.47 4.77
C ALA A 740 -20.63 1.70 6.03
N ILE A 741 -21.92 1.57 6.30
CA ILE A 741 -22.42 0.79 7.43
C ILE A 741 -22.05 -0.69 7.31
N ALA A 742 -22.18 -1.28 6.11
CA ALA A 742 -21.82 -2.68 5.88
C ALA A 742 -20.30 -2.92 6.04
N ALA A 743 -19.46 -1.97 5.62
CA ALA A 743 -18.02 -2.03 5.79
C ALA A 743 -17.61 -1.96 7.29
N ILE A 744 -18.20 -1.04 8.05
CA ILE A 744 -18.00 -0.95 9.50
C ILE A 744 -18.45 -2.24 10.18
N ASP A 745 -19.64 -2.73 9.87
CA ASP A 745 -20.21 -3.93 10.42
C ASP A 745 -19.31 -5.17 10.17
N LEU A 746 -18.84 -5.37 8.94
CA LEU A 746 -17.96 -6.50 8.61
C LEU A 746 -16.63 -6.44 9.36
N ALA A 747 -16.01 -5.26 9.42
CA ALA A 747 -14.77 -5.05 10.16
C ALA A 747 -14.93 -5.37 11.66
N ILE A 748 -16.03 -4.92 12.28
CA ILE A 748 -16.35 -5.22 13.68
C ILE A 748 -16.65 -6.71 13.87
N ARG A 749 -17.48 -7.31 13.01
CA ARG A 749 -17.88 -8.72 13.13
C ARG A 749 -16.73 -9.70 13.07
N GLY A 750 -15.69 -9.40 12.28
CA GLY A 750 -14.49 -10.22 12.28
C GLY A 750 -13.86 -10.32 13.67
N LEU A 751 -13.76 -9.19 14.39
CA LEU A 751 -13.23 -9.16 15.76
C LEU A 751 -14.17 -9.81 16.78
N ILE A 752 -15.48 -9.59 16.65
CA ILE A 752 -16.50 -10.23 17.51
C ILE A 752 -16.43 -11.75 17.37
N ALA A 753 -16.24 -12.27 16.16
CA ALA A 753 -16.18 -13.71 15.89
C ALA A 753 -15.01 -14.42 16.60
N ILE A 754 -13.91 -13.70 16.87
CA ILE A 754 -12.77 -14.24 17.62
C ILE A 754 -12.83 -13.91 19.13
N GLY A 755 -13.87 -13.23 19.60
CA GLY A 755 -14.12 -12.97 21.02
C GLY A 755 -13.70 -11.60 21.55
N ILE A 756 -13.34 -10.66 20.68
CA ILE A 756 -13.00 -9.28 21.11
C ILE A 756 -14.28 -8.49 21.42
N PRO A 757 -14.44 -7.95 22.64
CA PRO A 757 -15.61 -7.19 23.02
C PRO A 757 -15.70 -5.85 22.27
N LEU A 758 -16.93 -5.41 21.98
CA LEU A 758 -17.18 -4.23 21.14
C LEU A 758 -16.61 -2.92 21.71
N ASP A 759 -16.57 -2.79 23.02
CA ASP A 759 -16.01 -1.63 23.72
C ASP A 759 -14.48 -1.55 23.66
N ALA A 760 -13.80 -2.65 23.27
CA ALA A 760 -12.37 -2.69 23.05
C ALA A 760 -11.97 -2.46 21.57
N VAL A 761 -12.93 -2.10 20.70
CA VAL A 761 -12.72 -1.90 19.26
C VAL A 761 -12.58 -0.43 18.90
N ALA A 762 -11.62 -0.12 18.03
CA ALA A 762 -11.47 1.15 17.34
C ALA A 762 -11.39 0.92 15.81
N LEU A 763 -11.63 1.98 15.05
CA LEU A 763 -11.73 1.95 13.59
C LEU A 763 -10.71 2.87 12.93
N LEU A 764 -10.38 2.55 11.67
CA LEU A 764 -9.71 3.42 10.72
C LEU A 764 -10.54 3.45 9.43
N ASP A 765 -10.69 4.63 8.85
CA ASP A 765 -11.37 4.84 7.58
C ASP A 765 -10.37 5.18 6.47
N ASN A 766 -10.52 4.52 5.32
CA ASN A 766 -9.71 4.82 4.13
C ASN A 766 -10.66 5.00 2.93
N PHE A 767 -10.88 6.26 2.55
CA PHE A 767 -11.67 6.61 1.38
C PHE A 767 -10.78 6.66 0.14
N CYS A 768 -11.12 5.90 -0.90
CA CYS A 768 -10.49 5.97 -2.21
C CYS A 768 -11.57 6.35 -3.23
N TRP A 769 -11.54 7.63 -3.67
CA TRP A 769 -12.60 8.19 -4.49
C TRP A 769 -12.11 8.59 -5.87
N CYS A 770 -13.00 8.48 -6.85
CA CYS A 770 -12.76 8.88 -8.24
C CYS A 770 -13.43 10.21 -8.54
N SER A 771 -12.96 10.89 -9.58
CA SER A 771 -13.61 12.08 -10.16
C SER A 771 -14.08 13.08 -9.09
N SER A 772 -13.21 13.39 -8.13
CA SER A 772 -13.54 14.10 -6.90
C SER A 772 -13.90 15.60 -7.09
N ASP A 773 -13.97 16.06 -8.32
CA ASP A 773 -14.48 17.36 -8.78
C ASP A 773 -15.90 17.26 -9.38
N GLU A 774 -16.43 16.07 -9.63
CA GLU A 774 -17.77 15.84 -10.13
C GLU A 774 -18.81 15.90 -8.99
N PRO A 775 -19.84 16.76 -9.07
CA PRO A 775 -20.81 16.96 -7.98
C PRO A 775 -21.55 15.69 -7.54
N GLU A 776 -21.79 14.76 -8.45
CA GLU A 776 -22.41 13.46 -8.19
C GLU A 776 -21.48 12.56 -7.36
N ARG A 777 -20.18 12.57 -7.66
CA ARG A 777 -19.16 11.80 -6.92
C ARG A 777 -18.93 12.38 -5.52
N LEU A 778 -18.98 13.70 -5.40
CA LEU A 778 -18.95 14.38 -4.10
C LEU A 778 -20.19 14.04 -3.26
N TRP A 779 -21.39 13.93 -3.88
CA TRP A 779 -22.58 13.49 -3.18
C TRP A 779 -22.43 12.07 -2.63
N GLN A 780 -21.90 11.14 -3.43
CA GLN A 780 -21.64 9.78 -2.97
C GLN A 780 -20.63 9.77 -1.80
N LEU A 781 -19.57 10.57 -1.86
CA LEU A 781 -18.58 10.72 -0.80
C LEU A 781 -19.23 11.23 0.50
N LYS A 782 -20.04 12.27 0.40
CA LYS A 782 -20.80 12.83 1.51
C LYS A 782 -21.73 11.80 2.15
N ARG A 783 -22.45 11.02 1.33
CA ARG A 783 -23.34 9.94 1.83
C ARG A 783 -22.56 8.85 2.56
N ALA A 784 -21.43 8.43 2.04
CA ALA A 784 -20.55 7.45 2.68
C ALA A 784 -20.00 7.98 4.02
N ALA A 785 -19.55 9.25 4.07
CA ALA A 785 -19.10 9.88 5.31
C ALA A 785 -20.21 9.98 6.38
N PHE A 786 -21.46 10.24 5.99
CA PHE A 786 -22.61 10.19 6.90
C PHE A 786 -22.86 8.77 7.42
N GLY A 787 -22.74 7.73 6.56
CA GLY A 787 -22.79 6.34 6.98
C GLY A 787 -21.68 5.98 8.00
N CYS A 788 -20.47 6.49 7.77
CA CYS A 788 -19.35 6.36 8.71
C CYS A 788 -19.65 6.99 10.07
N ARG A 789 -20.16 8.23 10.08
CA ARG A 789 -20.55 8.92 11.32
C ARG A 789 -21.60 8.14 12.09
N ASP A 790 -22.71 7.82 11.44
CA ASP A 790 -23.88 7.23 12.08
C ASP A 790 -23.59 5.80 12.56
N GLY A 791 -22.89 5.00 11.74
CA GLY A 791 -22.47 3.65 12.09
C GLY A 791 -21.51 3.62 13.29
N ALA A 792 -20.44 4.43 13.25
CA ALA A 792 -19.48 4.49 14.34
C ALA A 792 -20.11 4.93 15.67
N VAL A 793 -20.97 5.97 15.65
CA VAL A 793 -21.67 6.46 16.85
C VAL A 793 -22.63 5.41 17.41
N ALA A 794 -23.40 4.72 16.56
CA ALA A 794 -24.36 3.72 16.99
C ALA A 794 -23.67 2.48 17.59
N PHE A 795 -22.62 1.95 16.95
CA PHE A 795 -21.80 0.87 17.52
C PHE A 795 -20.99 1.33 18.74
N GLY A 796 -20.65 2.60 18.82
CA GLY A 796 -19.79 3.16 19.86
C GLY A 796 -18.30 2.86 19.63
N THR A 797 -17.87 2.68 18.38
CA THR A 797 -16.49 2.38 17.98
C THR A 797 -15.82 3.61 17.37
N PRO A 798 -14.84 4.24 18.06
CA PRO A 798 -14.22 5.49 17.61
C PRO A 798 -13.27 5.26 16.44
N TYR A 799 -13.18 6.25 15.52
CA TYR A 799 -12.05 6.34 14.60
C TYR A 799 -10.82 6.87 15.31
N ILE A 800 -9.67 6.25 15.10
CA ILE A 800 -8.40 6.69 15.69
C ILE A 800 -7.43 7.27 14.66
N SER A 801 -7.58 6.87 13.41
CA SER A 801 -6.83 7.35 12.26
C SER A 801 -7.68 7.19 11.00
N GLY A 802 -7.28 7.78 9.92
CA GLY A 802 -7.92 7.66 8.63
C GLY A 802 -7.04 8.20 7.51
N LYS A 803 -7.45 7.97 6.27
CA LYS A 803 -6.83 8.52 5.07
C LYS A 803 -7.86 8.65 3.96
N ASP A 804 -7.72 9.68 3.14
CA ASP A 804 -8.40 9.78 1.86
C ASP A 804 -7.41 9.82 0.70
N SER A 805 -7.82 9.24 -0.40
CA SER A 805 -7.13 9.27 -1.69
C SER A 805 -8.16 9.65 -2.75
N MET A 806 -7.97 10.81 -3.35
CA MET A 806 -8.89 11.37 -4.33
C MET A 806 -8.37 11.19 -5.76
N TYR A 807 -9.20 11.47 -6.77
CA TYR A 807 -8.86 11.38 -8.20
C TYR A 807 -8.30 10.00 -8.61
N ASN A 808 -8.89 8.91 -8.09
CA ASN A 808 -8.51 7.57 -8.50
C ASN A 808 -9.11 7.23 -9.87
N ASP A 809 -8.59 7.91 -10.89
CA ASP A 809 -8.99 7.80 -12.29
C ASP A 809 -7.77 7.48 -13.16
N PHE A 810 -8.02 6.75 -14.24
CA PHE A 810 -7.12 6.62 -15.37
C PHE A 810 -7.70 7.37 -16.55
N SER A 811 -6.90 8.25 -17.16
CA SER A 811 -7.24 8.97 -18.38
C SER A 811 -6.22 8.65 -19.47
N GLY A 812 -6.67 8.08 -20.58
CA GLY A 812 -5.78 7.62 -21.63
C GLY A 812 -6.52 7.30 -22.91
N PHE A 813 -6.09 6.27 -23.62
CA PHE A 813 -6.58 5.90 -24.94
C PHE A 813 -6.80 4.38 -25.05
N ASP A 814 -7.82 3.98 -25.83
CA ASP A 814 -8.03 2.59 -26.23
C ASP A 814 -7.14 2.19 -27.43
N ALA A 815 -7.31 0.95 -27.90
CA ALA A 815 -6.59 0.42 -29.05
C ALA A 815 -6.89 1.18 -30.36
N ASP A 816 -8.00 1.90 -30.44
CA ASP A 816 -8.40 2.71 -31.58
C ASP A 816 -7.96 4.18 -31.44
N SER A 817 -7.13 4.51 -30.42
CA SER A 817 -6.69 5.88 -30.07
C SER A 817 -7.85 6.81 -29.68
N ARG A 818 -8.98 6.27 -29.21
CA ARG A 818 -10.07 7.07 -28.65
C ARG A 818 -9.78 7.39 -27.19
N PRO A 819 -10.06 8.61 -26.73
CA PRO A 819 -9.94 8.94 -25.31
C PRO A 819 -10.82 8.06 -24.44
N VAL A 820 -10.27 7.56 -23.34
CA VAL A 820 -10.95 6.72 -22.36
C VAL A 820 -10.66 7.24 -20.96
N LYS A 821 -11.70 7.34 -20.13
CA LYS A 821 -11.57 7.55 -18.68
C LYS A 821 -12.09 6.30 -17.95
N VAL A 822 -11.27 5.71 -17.10
CA VAL A 822 -11.66 4.59 -16.23
C VAL A 822 -11.56 5.07 -14.80
N SER A 823 -12.70 5.23 -14.15
CA SER A 823 -12.81 5.62 -12.75
C SER A 823 -12.99 4.39 -11.87
N VAL A 824 -12.23 4.27 -10.79
CA VAL A 824 -12.44 3.18 -9.82
C VAL A 824 -13.86 3.22 -9.25
N PRO A 825 -14.46 2.12 -8.81
CA PRO A 825 -15.64 2.19 -7.97
C PRO A 825 -15.31 3.02 -6.73
N PRO A 826 -16.16 3.96 -6.28
CA PRO A 826 -15.97 4.60 -5.00
C PRO A 826 -15.74 3.55 -3.91
N THR A 827 -14.59 3.58 -3.27
CA THR A 827 -14.14 2.51 -2.38
C THR A 827 -13.89 3.04 -0.98
N LEU A 828 -14.51 2.39 0.01
CA LEU A 828 -14.26 2.64 1.42
C LEU A 828 -13.74 1.35 2.06
N LEU A 829 -12.52 1.40 2.58
CA LEU A 829 -11.98 0.36 3.46
C LEU A 829 -12.14 0.80 4.90
N ILE A 830 -12.79 0.00 5.72
CA ILE A 830 -12.75 0.11 7.17
C ILE A 830 -11.83 -0.96 7.72
N THR A 831 -10.82 -0.54 8.48
CA THR A 831 -9.98 -1.43 9.27
C THR A 831 -10.37 -1.30 10.74
N SER A 832 -10.58 -2.42 11.42
CA SER A 832 -10.81 -2.46 12.86
C SER A 832 -9.62 -3.04 13.59
N ILE A 833 -9.27 -2.42 14.72
CA ILE A 833 -8.31 -2.92 15.68
C ILE A 833 -8.99 -3.10 17.03
N GLY A 834 -8.70 -4.18 17.73
CA GLY A 834 -9.28 -4.43 19.03
C GLY A 834 -8.36 -5.23 19.95
N ILE A 835 -8.57 -5.09 21.27
CA ILE A 835 -7.76 -5.80 22.27
C ILE A 835 -8.54 -6.99 22.79
N HIS A 836 -8.03 -8.19 22.52
CA HIS A 836 -8.54 -9.42 23.11
C HIS A 836 -8.05 -9.52 24.55
N PRO A 837 -8.94 -9.71 25.53
CA PRO A 837 -8.56 -9.70 26.94
C PRO A 837 -7.70 -10.93 27.34
N ASP A 838 -7.98 -12.09 26.77
CA ASP A 838 -7.26 -13.35 26.99
C ASP A 838 -7.31 -14.23 25.74
N VAL A 839 -6.20 -14.31 25.01
CA VAL A 839 -6.11 -15.05 23.75
C VAL A 839 -6.40 -16.55 23.86
N THR A 840 -6.38 -17.13 25.06
CA THR A 840 -6.71 -18.54 25.29
C THR A 840 -8.20 -18.85 25.14
N THR A 841 -9.05 -17.81 25.23
CA THR A 841 -10.50 -17.92 25.05
C THR A 841 -10.94 -17.63 23.62
N ALA A 842 -10.03 -17.28 22.74
CA ALA A 842 -10.34 -16.96 21.35
C ALA A 842 -10.82 -18.20 20.57
N VAL A 843 -11.76 -17.97 19.63
CA VAL A 843 -12.40 -19.02 18.85
C VAL A 843 -12.03 -18.89 17.37
N SER A 844 -11.59 -19.97 16.76
CA SER A 844 -11.31 -20.04 15.32
C SER A 844 -12.56 -20.39 14.49
N MET A 845 -12.47 -20.20 13.17
CA MET A 845 -13.59 -20.37 12.26
C MET A 845 -13.93 -21.82 11.91
N ASP A 846 -12.98 -22.75 12.01
CA ASP A 846 -13.09 -24.12 11.51
C ASP A 846 -14.09 -24.97 12.32
N ALA A 847 -14.92 -25.74 11.64
CA ALA A 847 -15.71 -26.81 12.28
C ALA A 847 -14.77 -27.84 12.91
N LYS A 848 -14.97 -28.19 14.20
CA LYS A 848 -14.00 -28.98 14.98
C LYS A 848 -14.45 -30.39 15.29
N PHE A 849 -15.72 -30.56 15.62
CA PHE A 849 -16.20 -31.84 16.16
C PHE A 849 -17.42 -32.35 15.39
N GLU A 850 -17.40 -33.65 15.07
CA GLU A 850 -18.58 -34.32 14.55
C GLU A 850 -19.69 -34.36 15.63
N GLY A 851 -20.90 -34.03 15.21
CA GLY A 851 -22.06 -33.94 16.09
C GLY A 851 -22.38 -32.52 16.58
N ASP A 852 -21.45 -31.57 16.45
CA ASP A 852 -21.73 -30.16 16.75
C ASP A 852 -22.95 -29.66 15.99
N LEU A 853 -23.69 -28.75 16.59
CA LEU A 853 -24.86 -28.13 16.01
C LEU A 853 -24.43 -26.87 15.24
N ALA A 854 -24.85 -26.73 14.01
CA ALA A 854 -24.59 -25.56 13.16
C ALA A 854 -25.77 -24.58 13.22
N TYR A 855 -25.49 -23.34 13.56
CA TYR A 855 -26.46 -22.25 13.62
C TYR A 855 -26.07 -21.10 12.71
N VAL A 856 -27.08 -20.37 12.23
CA VAL A 856 -26.95 -18.97 11.82
C VAL A 856 -27.47 -18.09 12.95
N VAL A 857 -26.65 -17.11 13.35
CA VAL A 857 -27.02 -16.10 14.36
C VAL A 857 -27.24 -14.78 13.62
N GLY A 858 -28.45 -14.24 13.72
CA GLY A 858 -28.90 -13.03 13.05
C GLY A 858 -29.85 -13.29 11.87
N GLU A 859 -30.58 -12.25 11.48
CA GLU A 859 -31.65 -12.32 10.49
C GLU A 859 -31.12 -12.27 9.05
N THR A 860 -31.75 -13.06 8.17
CA THR A 860 -31.47 -13.07 6.73
C THR A 860 -32.52 -12.27 5.99
N GLY A 861 -32.13 -11.24 5.26
CA GLY A 861 -32.98 -10.49 4.33
C GLY A 861 -32.99 -11.09 2.92
N GLU A 862 -33.88 -10.60 2.08
CA GLU A 862 -34.03 -11.06 0.67
C GLU A 862 -33.22 -10.24 -0.32
N GLU A 863 -32.60 -9.14 0.15
CA GLU A 863 -31.85 -8.20 -0.69
C GLU A 863 -30.55 -8.84 -1.17
N LEU A 864 -30.28 -8.65 -2.49
CA LEU A 864 -29.11 -9.18 -3.18
C LEU A 864 -28.25 -8.09 -3.83
N GLY A 865 -28.65 -6.82 -3.71
CA GLY A 865 -28.01 -5.71 -4.40
C GLY A 865 -26.52 -5.65 -4.19
N GLY A 866 -25.74 -5.60 -5.29
CA GLY A 866 -24.28 -5.55 -5.28
C GLY A 866 -23.57 -6.82 -4.83
N SER A 867 -24.28 -7.93 -4.61
CA SER A 867 -23.71 -9.20 -4.13
C SER A 867 -22.85 -9.92 -5.17
N GLU A 868 -21.95 -10.77 -4.70
CA GLU A 868 -21.16 -11.67 -5.54
C GLU A 868 -22.03 -12.66 -6.33
N TYR A 869 -23.23 -12.99 -5.83
CA TYR A 869 -24.17 -13.82 -6.54
C TYR A 869 -24.75 -13.11 -7.76
N LEU A 870 -25.25 -11.88 -7.63
CA LEU A 870 -25.73 -11.12 -8.79
C LEU A 870 -24.60 -10.87 -9.79
N ALA A 871 -23.41 -10.54 -9.32
CA ALA A 871 -22.24 -10.39 -10.18
C ALA A 871 -21.88 -11.68 -10.93
N HIS A 872 -22.09 -12.87 -10.30
CA HIS A 872 -21.88 -14.15 -10.97
C HIS A 872 -22.85 -14.41 -12.11
N ILE A 873 -24.12 -14.07 -11.92
CA ILE A 873 -25.16 -14.28 -12.95
C ILE A 873 -25.29 -13.11 -13.93
N GLY A 874 -24.40 -12.09 -13.82
CA GLY A 874 -24.35 -10.97 -14.76
C GLY A 874 -25.46 -9.94 -14.58
N ILE A 875 -26.01 -9.80 -13.37
CA ILE A 875 -27.06 -8.84 -13.03
C ILE A 875 -26.47 -7.73 -12.18
N GLU A 876 -26.67 -6.49 -12.59
CA GLU A 876 -26.31 -5.28 -11.83
C GLU A 876 -27.53 -4.71 -11.09
N GLY A 877 -27.25 -3.98 -9.97
CA GLY A 877 -28.27 -3.28 -9.20
C GLY A 877 -28.82 -4.10 -8.02
N GLY A 878 -30.11 -4.04 -7.76
CA GLY A 878 -30.76 -4.56 -6.55
C GLY A 878 -30.64 -3.62 -5.35
N VAL A 879 -31.22 -4.00 -4.23
CA VAL A 879 -31.21 -3.23 -2.99
C VAL A 879 -30.02 -3.68 -2.11
N VAL A 880 -29.16 -2.75 -1.67
CA VAL A 880 -28.12 -3.07 -0.70
C VAL A 880 -28.77 -3.49 0.62
N PRO A 881 -28.40 -4.64 1.20
CA PRO A 881 -28.99 -5.13 2.44
C PRO A 881 -28.88 -4.10 3.58
N PRO A 882 -29.97 -3.77 4.28
CA PRO A 882 -29.94 -2.88 5.43
C PRO A 882 -29.41 -3.59 6.68
N LEU A 883 -28.97 -2.80 7.66
CA LEU A 883 -28.60 -3.28 8.99
C LEU A 883 -29.39 -2.53 10.07
N ASP A 884 -30.03 -3.26 10.96
CA ASP A 884 -30.46 -2.74 12.25
C ASP A 884 -29.26 -2.79 13.21
N ILE A 885 -28.62 -1.62 13.41
CA ILE A 885 -27.38 -1.50 14.17
C ILE A 885 -27.61 -1.80 15.66
N GLU A 886 -28.73 -1.38 16.25
CA GLU A 886 -29.02 -1.63 17.66
C GLU A 886 -29.24 -3.13 17.94
N ALA A 887 -29.99 -3.80 17.06
CA ALA A 887 -30.15 -5.26 17.15
C ALA A 887 -28.82 -6.00 16.93
N ALA A 888 -28.00 -5.52 15.98
CA ALA A 888 -26.65 -6.08 15.74
C ALA A 888 -25.73 -5.93 16.95
N LYS A 889 -25.72 -4.73 17.58
CA LYS A 889 -24.93 -4.44 18.76
C LYS A 889 -25.27 -5.37 19.93
N MET A 890 -26.55 -5.53 20.25
CA MET A 890 -26.99 -6.47 21.28
C MET A 890 -26.55 -7.91 20.95
N ARG A 891 -26.60 -8.29 19.68
CA ARG A 891 -26.14 -9.60 19.21
C ARG A 891 -24.64 -9.79 19.41
N TYR A 892 -23.82 -8.76 19.14
CA TYR A 892 -22.37 -8.80 19.28
C TYR A 892 -21.93 -8.93 20.75
N GLU A 893 -22.60 -8.24 21.66
CA GLU A 893 -22.40 -8.39 23.10
C GLU A 893 -22.71 -9.82 23.57
N LYS A 894 -23.82 -10.42 23.06
CA LYS A 894 -24.15 -11.81 23.32
C LYS A 894 -23.12 -12.78 22.73
N MET A 895 -22.62 -12.53 21.50
CA MET A 895 -21.61 -13.36 20.84
C MET A 895 -20.34 -13.43 21.68
N THR A 896 -19.76 -12.28 22.03
CA THR A 896 -18.52 -12.23 22.81
C THR A 896 -18.70 -12.83 24.22
N GLY A 897 -19.88 -12.59 24.84
CA GLY A 897 -20.24 -13.22 26.13
C GLY A 897 -20.39 -14.75 26.04
N ALA A 898 -20.92 -15.29 24.94
CA ALA A 898 -21.02 -16.72 24.70
C ALA A 898 -19.66 -17.38 24.41
N ILE A 899 -18.80 -16.68 23.64
CA ILE A 899 -17.42 -17.12 23.40
C ILE A 899 -16.63 -17.18 24.72
N ALA A 900 -16.69 -16.13 25.54
CA ALA A 900 -16.00 -16.08 26.83
C ALA A 900 -16.43 -17.18 27.80
N LYS A 901 -17.67 -17.67 27.67
CA LYS A 901 -18.21 -18.80 28.44
C LYS A 901 -17.90 -20.19 27.83
N GLY A 902 -17.26 -20.24 26.67
CA GLY A 902 -16.95 -21.49 25.98
C GLY A 902 -18.17 -22.17 25.33
N LEU A 903 -19.28 -21.45 25.10
CA LEU A 903 -20.49 -22.01 24.49
C LEU A 903 -20.40 -22.17 22.97
N ILE A 904 -19.41 -21.58 22.32
CA ILE A 904 -19.22 -21.57 20.87
C ILE A 904 -17.93 -22.27 20.53
N ALA A 905 -18.00 -23.31 19.71
CA ALA A 905 -16.85 -24.08 19.26
C ALA A 905 -16.16 -23.45 18.02
N SER A 906 -16.91 -22.84 17.11
CA SER A 906 -16.39 -22.07 15.98
C SER A 906 -17.32 -20.93 15.64
N ALA A 907 -16.75 -19.82 15.09
CA ALA A 907 -17.51 -18.66 14.66
C ALA A 907 -16.91 -18.01 13.40
N PHE A 908 -17.77 -17.62 12.45
CA PHE A 908 -17.36 -16.95 11.21
C PHE A 908 -18.43 -15.95 10.76
N PRO A 909 -18.07 -14.68 10.39
CA PRO A 909 -19.04 -13.70 9.92
C PRO A 909 -19.53 -14.05 8.51
N VAL A 910 -20.82 -13.87 8.25
CA VAL A 910 -21.39 -13.98 6.90
C VAL A 910 -21.07 -12.69 6.14
N ALA A 911 -20.42 -12.80 4.97
CA ALA A 911 -20.00 -11.68 4.14
C ALA A 911 -20.17 -12.01 2.64
N HIS A 912 -19.17 -11.68 1.82
CA HIS A 912 -19.19 -11.94 0.37
C HIS A 912 -19.60 -13.37 0.01
N GLY A 913 -20.60 -13.50 -0.85
CA GLY A 913 -21.20 -14.77 -1.26
C GLY A 913 -22.24 -15.34 -0.29
N GLY A 914 -22.58 -14.62 0.78
CA GLY A 914 -23.67 -14.90 1.69
C GLY A 914 -23.47 -16.09 2.62
N LEU A 915 -24.58 -16.58 3.18
CA LEU A 915 -24.62 -17.66 4.18
C LEU A 915 -24.01 -18.95 3.64
N LEU A 916 -24.30 -19.30 2.39
CA LEU A 916 -23.81 -20.55 1.78
C LEU A 916 -22.27 -20.60 1.77
N ILE A 917 -21.64 -19.51 1.37
CA ILE A 917 -20.18 -19.43 1.30
C ILE A 917 -19.56 -19.42 2.71
N ALA A 918 -20.20 -18.78 3.68
CA ALA A 918 -19.73 -18.82 5.06
C ALA A 918 -19.78 -20.24 5.63
N LEU A 919 -20.89 -20.98 5.46
CA LEU A 919 -21.02 -22.38 5.86
C LEU A 919 -20.00 -23.29 5.15
N ALA A 920 -19.84 -23.10 3.83
CA ALA A 920 -18.87 -23.85 3.04
C ALA A 920 -17.43 -23.62 3.53
N LYS A 921 -17.04 -22.38 3.82
CA LYS A 921 -15.71 -22.03 4.35
C LYS A 921 -15.47 -22.66 5.72
N VAL A 922 -16.45 -22.65 6.62
CA VAL A 922 -16.36 -23.28 7.94
C VAL A 922 -16.17 -24.81 7.81
N ALA A 923 -16.92 -25.45 6.89
CA ALA A 923 -16.81 -26.88 6.63
C ALA A 923 -15.46 -27.26 5.98
N ILE A 924 -15.01 -26.49 4.96
CA ILE A 924 -13.71 -26.69 4.30
C ILE A 924 -12.58 -26.52 5.32
N ALA A 925 -12.65 -25.48 6.18
CA ALA A 925 -11.63 -25.19 7.18
C ALA A 925 -11.43 -26.36 8.14
N GLY A 926 -12.53 -26.99 8.60
CA GLY A 926 -12.50 -28.18 9.46
C GLY A 926 -12.23 -29.48 8.72
N LYS A 927 -12.42 -29.51 7.39
CA LYS A 927 -12.48 -30.75 6.58
C LYS A 927 -13.56 -31.73 7.05
N ILE A 928 -14.65 -31.20 7.58
CA ILE A 928 -15.78 -31.98 8.09
C ILE A 928 -17.04 -31.52 7.36
N GLY A 929 -17.88 -32.48 6.95
CA GLY A 929 -19.15 -32.22 6.28
C GLY A 929 -20.19 -31.60 7.20
N MET A 930 -21.32 -31.23 6.62
CA MET A 930 -22.48 -30.72 7.34
C MET A 930 -23.77 -31.27 6.69
N ASP A 931 -24.75 -31.59 7.51
CA ASP A 931 -26.12 -31.94 7.06
C ASP A 931 -27.08 -30.88 7.59
N LEU A 932 -27.57 -30.02 6.68
CA LEU A 932 -28.28 -28.78 7.00
C LEU A 932 -29.66 -28.77 6.35
N ALA A 933 -30.62 -28.19 7.07
CA ALA A 933 -31.98 -27.96 6.58
C ALA A 933 -32.28 -26.44 6.63
N MET A 934 -32.75 -25.91 5.52
CA MET A 934 -33.17 -24.51 5.47
C MET A 934 -34.54 -24.34 6.14
N PRO A 935 -34.75 -23.24 6.86
CA PRO A 935 -36.09 -22.83 7.27
C PRO A 935 -36.97 -22.55 6.03
N GLY A 936 -38.25 -22.81 6.13
CA GLY A 936 -39.21 -22.45 5.07
C GLY A 936 -39.52 -20.96 5.04
N GLY A 937 -40.16 -20.49 3.95
CA GLY A 937 -40.69 -19.11 3.86
C GLY A 937 -39.96 -18.17 2.93
N MET A 938 -38.68 -18.44 2.62
CA MET A 938 -37.87 -17.62 1.69
C MET A 938 -37.38 -18.43 0.50
N ARG A 939 -37.22 -17.80 -0.65
CA ARG A 939 -36.63 -18.42 -1.85
C ARG A 939 -35.21 -18.93 -1.55
N PRO A 940 -34.87 -20.19 -1.86
CA PRO A 940 -33.64 -20.82 -1.41
C PRO A 940 -32.36 -20.08 -1.77
N ASP A 941 -32.24 -19.59 -2.99
CA ASP A 941 -31.05 -18.85 -3.44
C ASP A 941 -30.92 -17.49 -2.75
N ARG A 942 -32.04 -16.79 -2.49
CA ARG A 942 -32.01 -15.54 -1.70
C ARG A 942 -31.56 -15.79 -0.27
N TYR A 943 -32.08 -16.80 0.39
CA TYR A 943 -31.66 -17.15 1.75
C TYR A 943 -30.17 -17.51 1.84
N LEU A 944 -29.67 -18.26 0.87
CA LEU A 944 -28.29 -18.77 0.85
C LEU A 944 -27.26 -17.75 0.39
N PHE A 945 -27.60 -16.89 -0.58
CA PHE A 945 -26.64 -15.97 -1.18
C PHE A 945 -26.81 -14.50 -0.74
N SER A 946 -27.87 -14.17 0.01
CA SER A 946 -27.96 -12.82 0.58
C SER A 946 -26.73 -12.52 1.45
N GLU A 947 -26.16 -11.34 1.24
CA GLU A 947 -25.03 -10.83 2.01
C GLU A 947 -25.48 -9.96 3.18
N SER A 948 -26.72 -10.18 3.70
CA SER A 948 -27.27 -9.42 4.82
C SER A 948 -26.25 -9.28 5.96
N PRO A 949 -25.94 -8.07 6.42
CA PRO A 949 -24.94 -7.84 7.46
C PRO A 949 -25.43 -8.31 8.84
N GLY A 950 -24.57 -8.24 9.85
CA GLY A 950 -24.92 -8.58 11.23
C GLY A 950 -25.02 -10.07 11.56
N ARG A 951 -24.65 -10.99 10.66
CA ARG A 951 -24.83 -12.45 10.82
C ARG A 951 -23.52 -13.20 11.04
N PHE A 952 -23.64 -14.34 11.75
CA PHE A 952 -22.56 -15.31 11.96
C PHE A 952 -23.01 -16.73 11.68
N VAL A 953 -22.11 -17.55 11.19
CA VAL A 953 -22.19 -19.02 11.28
C VAL A 953 -21.44 -19.43 12.54
N VAL A 954 -22.06 -20.25 13.39
CA VAL A 954 -21.41 -20.78 14.60
C VAL A 954 -21.65 -22.29 14.72
N THR A 955 -20.72 -22.98 15.35
CA THR A 955 -20.93 -24.37 15.79
C THR A 955 -20.92 -24.45 17.31
N VAL A 956 -21.79 -25.30 17.85
CA VAL A 956 -22.08 -25.43 19.30
C VAL A 956 -22.12 -26.90 19.68
N ALA A 957 -21.44 -27.26 20.74
CA ALA A 957 -21.50 -28.64 21.25
C ALA A 957 -22.95 -28.98 21.69
N PRO A 958 -23.45 -30.19 21.44
CA PRO A 958 -24.80 -30.59 21.86
C PRO A 958 -25.08 -30.43 23.38
N SER A 959 -24.05 -30.53 24.22
CA SER A 959 -24.12 -30.27 25.66
C SER A 959 -24.44 -28.83 26.01
N ASP A 960 -24.03 -27.85 25.15
CA ASP A 960 -24.16 -26.44 25.42
C ASP A 960 -25.37 -25.83 24.75
N ARG A 961 -26.15 -26.64 24.02
CA ARG A 961 -27.30 -26.23 23.23
C ARG A 961 -28.29 -25.36 24.02
N GLU A 962 -28.72 -25.84 25.19
CA GLU A 962 -29.75 -25.15 25.99
C GLU A 962 -29.24 -23.76 26.44
N ALA A 963 -27.99 -23.70 26.93
CA ALA A 963 -27.38 -22.44 27.37
C ALA A 963 -27.20 -21.47 26.22
N PHE A 964 -26.81 -21.97 25.03
CA PHE A 964 -26.65 -21.18 23.82
C PHE A 964 -28.03 -20.62 23.35
N GLU A 965 -29.05 -21.49 23.18
CA GLU A 965 -30.38 -21.09 22.74
C GLU A 965 -31.04 -20.13 23.75
N MET A 966 -30.84 -20.29 25.04
CA MET A 966 -31.28 -19.32 26.06
C MET A 966 -30.62 -17.95 25.89
N THR A 967 -29.34 -17.90 25.47
CA THR A 967 -28.61 -16.65 25.29
C THR A 967 -29.12 -15.86 24.09
N PHE A 968 -29.40 -16.53 22.98
CA PHE A 968 -29.78 -15.86 21.73
C PHE A 968 -31.30 -15.79 21.48
N GLY A 969 -32.09 -16.73 22.03
CA GLY A 969 -33.52 -16.84 21.79
C GLY A 969 -33.80 -17.03 20.29
N ASP A 970 -34.77 -16.30 19.77
CA ASP A 970 -35.17 -16.35 18.36
C ASP A 970 -34.10 -15.79 17.41
N GLY A 971 -33.04 -15.16 17.91
CA GLY A 971 -31.93 -14.61 17.09
C GLY A 971 -30.90 -15.65 16.63
N ALA A 972 -31.06 -16.93 17.01
CA ALA A 972 -30.22 -18.04 16.54
C ALA A 972 -31.09 -19.14 15.92
N HIS A 973 -30.81 -19.49 14.68
CA HIS A 973 -31.56 -20.51 13.93
C HIS A 973 -30.72 -21.76 13.75
N LEU A 974 -31.15 -22.90 14.30
CA LEU A 974 -30.54 -24.19 14.09
C LEU A 974 -30.70 -24.62 12.64
N LEU A 975 -29.58 -24.84 11.96
CA LEU A 975 -29.57 -25.32 10.57
C LEU A 975 -29.38 -26.83 10.49
N GLY A 976 -28.62 -27.44 11.42
CA GLY A 976 -28.34 -28.87 11.37
C GLY A 976 -27.13 -29.29 12.18
N ARG A 977 -26.36 -30.25 11.64
CA ARG A 977 -25.22 -30.84 12.34
C ARG A 977 -23.96 -30.88 11.46
N VAL A 978 -22.83 -30.78 12.14
CA VAL A 978 -21.50 -31.04 11.59
C VAL A 978 -21.24 -32.55 11.61
N GLY A 979 -20.75 -33.12 10.51
CA GLY A 979 -20.30 -34.49 10.46
C GLY A 979 -20.18 -35.08 9.05
N GLY A 980 -19.42 -36.15 8.96
CA GLY A 980 -19.15 -36.86 7.71
C GLY A 980 -18.23 -36.11 6.73
N ALA A 981 -18.22 -36.55 5.47
CA ALA A 981 -17.35 -35.99 4.42
C ALA A 981 -18.12 -35.22 3.34
N THR A 982 -19.43 -35.06 3.53
CA THR A 982 -20.35 -34.45 2.54
C THR A 982 -21.00 -33.20 3.13
N PHE A 983 -21.05 -32.15 2.35
CA PHE A 983 -21.81 -30.95 2.66
C PHE A 983 -23.16 -31.04 1.95
N ARG A 984 -24.24 -31.12 2.74
CA ARG A 984 -25.61 -31.26 2.24
C ARG A 984 -26.49 -30.13 2.77
N ILE A 985 -27.30 -29.54 1.88
CA ILE A 985 -28.37 -28.60 2.23
C ILE A 985 -29.67 -29.08 1.61
N SER A 986 -30.75 -29.08 2.41
CA SER A 986 -32.11 -29.48 1.99
C SER A 986 -33.15 -28.40 2.35
N ALA A 987 -34.17 -28.25 1.47
CA ALA A 987 -35.40 -27.47 1.70
C ALA A 987 -36.59 -28.31 1.22
N GLY A 988 -36.96 -29.32 2.00
CA GLY A 988 -37.92 -30.35 1.57
C GLY A 988 -37.39 -31.34 0.53
N LYS A 989 -36.51 -30.87 -0.37
CA LYS A 989 -35.69 -31.66 -1.29
C LYS A 989 -34.21 -31.29 -1.14
N THR A 990 -33.32 -32.17 -1.58
CA THR A 990 -31.86 -31.85 -1.58
C THR A 990 -31.59 -30.79 -2.62
N LEU A 991 -31.02 -29.66 -2.19
CA LEU A 991 -30.57 -28.55 -3.02
C LEU A 991 -29.10 -28.66 -3.39
N ILE A 992 -28.29 -29.07 -2.43
CA ILE A 992 -26.84 -29.21 -2.53
C ILE A 992 -26.41 -30.54 -1.91
N GLU A 993 -25.49 -31.23 -2.58
CA GLU A 993 -24.80 -32.40 -2.03
C GLU A 993 -23.41 -32.49 -2.67
N GLN A 994 -22.40 -31.99 -1.96
CA GLN A 994 -21.01 -31.91 -2.45
C GLN A 994 -20.03 -32.51 -1.47
N PRO A 995 -19.07 -33.35 -1.90
CA PRO A 995 -17.95 -33.76 -1.06
C PRO A 995 -17.12 -32.53 -0.64
N ILE A 996 -16.67 -32.49 0.60
CA ILE A 996 -15.78 -31.42 1.12
C ILE A 996 -14.55 -31.26 0.22
N ARG A 997 -13.96 -32.36 -0.26
CA ARG A 997 -12.80 -32.33 -1.16
C ARG A 997 -13.08 -31.59 -2.48
N ALA A 998 -14.26 -31.75 -3.06
CA ALA A 998 -14.63 -31.03 -4.29
C ALA A 998 -14.73 -29.52 -4.04
N MET A 999 -15.33 -29.13 -2.92
CA MET A 999 -15.43 -27.74 -2.48
C MET A 999 -14.04 -27.12 -2.20
N GLU A 1000 -13.16 -27.85 -1.49
CA GLU A 1000 -11.78 -27.41 -1.22
C GLU A 1000 -11.01 -27.23 -2.53
N THR A 1001 -11.17 -28.16 -3.48
CA THR A 1001 -10.52 -28.05 -4.81
C THR A 1001 -11.01 -26.81 -5.55
N ALA A 1002 -12.33 -26.58 -5.63
CA ALA A 1002 -12.89 -25.39 -6.28
C ALA A 1002 -12.40 -24.08 -5.61
N TYR A 1003 -12.36 -24.05 -4.27
CA TYR A 1003 -11.91 -22.89 -3.51
C TYR A 1003 -10.43 -22.55 -3.73
N LYS A 1004 -9.55 -23.54 -3.93
CA LYS A 1004 -8.09 -23.35 -4.07
C LYS A 1004 -7.62 -23.24 -5.52
N ALA A 1005 -8.43 -23.70 -6.50
CA ALA A 1005 -8.01 -23.80 -7.90
C ALA A 1005 -7.63 -22.46 -8.58
N PRO A 1006 -8.35 -21.33 -8.38
CA PRO A 1006 -8.15 -20.14 -9.21
C PRO A 1006 -6.73 -19.55 -9.17
N PHE A 1007 -6.03 -19.70 -8.05
CA PHE A 1007 -4.65 -19.24 -7.87
C PHE A 1007 -3.64 -20.39 -7.69
N GLY A 1008 -3.99 -21.60 -8.08
CA GLY A 1008 -3.11 -22.76 -7.96
C GLY A 1008 -1.85 -22.71 -8.81
N GLY A 1009 -1.76 -21.79 -9.75
CA GLY A 1009 -0.60 -21.55 -10.62
C GLY A 1009 0.23 -20.31 -10.28
N TYR A 1010 -0.01 -19.65 -9.14
CA TYR A 1010 0.67 -18.41 -8.69
C TYR A 1010 1.81 -18.66 -7.71
#